data_c868a040a921392317387233b40ae0e9
#
_entry.id   c868a040a921392317387233b40ae0e9
#
_cell.length_a   1.000
_cell.length_b   1.000
_cell.length_c   1.000
_cell.angle_alpha   90.00
_cell.angle_beta   90.00
_cell.angle_gamma   90.00
#
_symmetry.space_group_name_H-M   'P 1'
#
loop_
_entity.id
_entity.type
_entity.pdbx_description
1 polymer ?
#
loop_
_entity_poly.entity_id
_entity_poly.type
_entity_poly.pdbx_seq_one_letter_code
_entity_poly.pdbx_strand_id
1 'polypeptide(L)'
;MSTEKELDGLLRPSFEIRTIAYCGIMIPFIGLAGPYIGLTTSWILVFIAILILLASYRLKSLIKMKKYQMSLNVIDAFHLNTDQLPWTDKLQWIGRGFAYEDSDAQRVWDAKKENLKPFYRQPAFVERLRKNEVKVSLRKGKHKGLKERAEALLAKQSSKQEFRFGFLPFAIRNIYKPLPPVGGNALYHATGYEREQDVYMPLDDRAGHGIMFGQSRVGKTVFLRSQICQDIARGDGVAGVFDPKMDLELLGIMWAEAKRLGKEDNFYVFLLGEPELSSKYNSISDFSRLTAVAGRISNQMSGSGDGQVFKDFAFNFMVYISAALLDMGEQPTFKSMKANIEDLEGLFNRFGKHLMRKHNPNYIEEYEALNKPKFKQNAKGELVEDKLKMGAMKGRDYSTVITDKITTDFYERNPKLINQYFEGLRSTMKSDQQYTSKLTASLIPLLTKLTSGQLADIISPDFDDIADKRTTFSWDKIIQRRGIFYCGLSAMQDEVTAEAVGNTFFADLVAKAGEINNYGINKGMPGASTKDIIPINLHCDEFQALISSDEVISLLNRSGSAGVRIMAYTQTRADIEAKLGDKAKADVVLGNFNNVFMMRVANKYTAEYLTEMVRTADVMAIDTMGATSDGGAITPKSGFNEDDDANTAGEGFFGTRTQASIKVEAHQPIISDETIMTLPKGQAFAYINRNKLVKLRFPILHDAAGAEVGNAEVIYRELRERIARAT
;
A
#
# COMPACT_ATOMS: atom_id res chain seq x y z
N MET A 1 -13.71 -33.37 -6.21
CA MET A 1 -14.28 -34.26 -5.15
C MET A 1 -13.36 -35.36 -4.65
N SER A 2 -12.58 -36.09 -5.45
CA SER A 2 -11.69 -37.16 -4.95
C SER A 2 -10.46 -36.62 -4.16
N THR A 3 -9.84 -35.55 -4.61
CA THR A 3 -8.68 -34.93 -3.97
C THR A 3 -8.98 -34.23 -2.64
N GLU A 4 -10.16 -33.71 -2.43
CA GLU A 4 -10.59 -33.04 -1.18
C GLU A 4 -10.77 -34.05 -0.05
N LYS A 5 -11.47 -35.16 -0.32
CA LYS A 5 -11.66 -36.25 0.67
C LYS A 5 -10.32 -36.90 1.08
N GLU A 6 -9.34 -36.95 0.15
CA GLU A 6 -8.01 -37.44 0.47
C GLU A 6 -7.24 -36.52 1.42
N LEU A 7 -7.41 -35.21 1.30
CA LEU A 7 -6.73 -34.22 2.14
C LEU A 7 -7.26 -34.23 3.58
N ASP A 8 -8.56 -34.40 3.78
CA ASP A 8 -9.16 -34.46 5.12
C ASP A 8 -8.70 -35.72 5.90
N GLY A 9 -8.34 -36.78 5.19
CA GLY A 9 -7.77 -37.99 5.79
C GLY A 9 -6.28 -37.91 6.16
N LEU A 10 -5.58 -36.77 5.90
CA LEU A 10 -4.14 -36.68 6.14
C LEU A 10 -3.76 -36.35 7.62
N LEU A 11 -4.69 -35.85 8.43
CA LEU A 11 -4.51 -35.66 9.88
C LEU A 11 -4.89 -36.94 10.66
N ARG A 12 -4.17 -38.02 10.44
CA ARG A 12 -4.42 -39.35 11.03
C ARG A 12 -3.12 -40.08 11.35
N PRO A 13 -3.17 -41.20 12.10
CA PRO A 13 -2.02 -42.08 12.33
C PRO A 13 -1.47 -42.66 11.02
N SER A 14 -0.18 -42.90 11.01
CA SER A 14 0.57 -43.44 9.85
C SER A 14 0.41 -44.98 9.76
N PHE A 15 -0.76 -45.47 9.37
CA PHE A 15 -0.97 -46.91 9.16
C PHE A 15 -0.13 -47.50 8.04
N GLU A 16 0.27 -46.68 7.07
CA GLU A 16 1.15 -47.07 5.97
C GLU A 16 2.48 -47.62 6.41
N ILE A 17 3.04 -47.12 7.54
CA ILE A 17 4.29 -47.61 8.10
C ILE A 17 4.21 -49.11 8.44
N ARG A 18 3.07 -49.56 9.00
CA ARG A 18 2.87 -50.95 9.33
C ARG A 18 2.85 -51.83 8.08
N THR A 19 2.13 -51.38 7.05
CA THR A 19 2.06 -52.11 5.75
C THR A 19 3.44 -52.22 5.12
N ILE A 20 4.20 -51.11 5.08
CA ILE A 20 5.58 -51.10 4.54
C ILE A 20 6.49 -52.04 5.35
N ALA A 21 6.38 -52.03 6.68
CA ALA A 21 7.14 -52.92 7.53
C ALA A 21 6.81 -54.39 7.28
N TYR A 22 5.52 -54.73 7.15
CA TYR A 22 5.11 -56.09 6.78
C TYR A 22 5.64 -56.49 5.41
N CYS A 23 5.56 -55.65 4.39
CA CYS A 23 6.17 -55.92 3.09
C CYS A 23 7.67 -56.12 3.20
N GLY A 24 8.38 -55.28 4.01
CA GLY A 24 9.81 -55.39 4.24
C GLY A 24 10.23 -56.70 4.92
N ILE A 25 9.37 -57.25 5.82
CA ILE A 25 9.59 -58.57 6.46
C ILE A 25 9.24 -59.71 5.51
N MET A 26 8.16 -59.62 4.76
CA MET A 26 7.64 -60.66 3.88
C MET A 26 8.52 -60.87 2.66
N ILE A 27 9.18 -59.83 2.11
CA ILE A 27 10.09 -59.97 0.97
C ILE A 27 11.22 -60.93 1.22
N PRO A 28 12.09 -60.76 2.28
CA PRO A 28 13.12 -61.74 2.59
C PRO A 28 12.56 -63.10 3.01
N PHE A 29 11.41 -63.13 3.72
CA PHE A 29 10.76 -64.38 4.10
C PHE A 29 10.35 -65.23 2.89
N ILE A 30 9.68 -64.64 1.85
CA ILE A 30 9.30 -65.32 0.64
C ILE A 30 10.56 -65.75 -0.16
N GLY A 31 11.61 -64.93 -0.16
CA GLY A 31 12.87 -65.26 -0.82
C GLY A 31 13.57 -66.46 -0.24
N LEU A 32 13.58 -66.56 1.11
CA LEU A 32 14.26 -67.65 1.81
C LEU A 32 13.38 -68.89 2.01
N ALA A 33 12.11 -68.74 2.38
CA ALA A 33 11.23 -69.84 2.68
C ALA A 33 10.47 -70.34 1.45
N GLY A 34 10.30 -69.56 0.39
CA GLY A 34 9.52 -69.90 -0.79
C GLY A 34 9.93 -71.25 -1.44
N PRO A 35 11.20 -71.53 -1.65
CA PRO A 35 11.67 -72.83 -2.20
C PRO A 35 11.28 -74.03 -1.31
N TYR A 36 11.27 -73.84 0.02
CA TYR A 36 10.91 -74.92 0.98
C TYR A 36 9.40 -75.19 1.00
N ILE A 37 8.59 -74.20 0.61
CA ILE A 37 7.11 -74.28 0.52
C ILE A 37 6.66 -74.79 -0.89
N GLY A 38 7.65 -75.07 -1.81
CA GLY A 38 7.36 -75.58 -3.15
C GLY A 38 7.02 -74.50 -4.18
N LEU A 39 7.29 -73.21 -3.92
CA LEU A 39 7.12 -72.14 -4.88
C LEU A 39 8.24 -72.16 -5.95
N THR A 40 7.85 -72.07 -7.21
CA THR A 40 8.84 -71.90 -8.29
C THR A 40 9.44 -70.50 -8.24
N THR A 41 10.67 -70.37 -8.75
CA THR A 41 11.42 -69.10 -8.76
C THR A 41 10.61 -67.97 -9.45
N SER A 42 9.85 -68.32 -10.48
CA SER A 42 8.97 -67.36 -11.18
C SER A 42 7.87 -66.79 -10.28
N TRP A 43 7.19 -67.65 -9.47
CA TRP A 43 6.20 -67.21 -8.51
C TRP A 43 6.79 -66.39 -7.36
N ILE A 44 7.95 -66.77 -6.87
CA ILE A 44 8.67 -66.00 -5.84
C ILE A 44 8.93 -64.58 -6.36
N LEU A 45 9.45 -64.42 -7.59
CA LEU A 45 9.68 -63.10 -8.18
C LEU A 45 8.39 -62.29 -8.36
N VAL A 46 7.31 -62.94 -8.78
CA VAL A 46 5.99 -62.29 -8.94
C VAL A 46 5.49 -61.78 -7.58
N PHE A 47 5.55 -62.56 -6.52
CA PHE A 47 5.12 -62.13 -5.19
C PHE A 47 5.98 -61.02 -4.62
N ILE A 48 7.29 -61.10 -4.79
CA ILE A 48 8.23 -60.02 -4.42
C ILE A 48 7.91 -58.76 -5.19
N ALA A 49 7.67 -58.83 -6.48
CA ALA A 49 7.30 -57.67 -7.29
C ALA A 49 5.99 -57.00 -6.81
N ILE A 50 4.96 -57.83 -6.52
CA ILE A 50 3.72 -57.32 -5.96
C ILE A 50 3.93 -56.60 -4.61
N LEU A 51 4.73 -57.18 -3.72
CA LEU A 51 5.02 -56.57 -2.42
C LEU A 51 5.82 -55.25 -2.58
N ILE A 52 6.76 -55.20 -3.51
CA ILE A 52 7.51 -53.98 -3.83
C ILE A 52 6.57 -52.90 -4.38
N LEU A 53 5.67 -53.24 -5.29
CA LEU A 53 4.66 -52.30 -5.83
C LEU A 53 3.74 -51.80 -4.74
N LEU A 54 3.24 -52.67 -3.88
CA LEU A 54 2.40 -52.33 -2.72
C LEU A 54 3.15 -51.40 -1.75
N ALA A 55 4.39 -51.74 -1.40
CA ALA A 55 5.23 -50.95 -0.53
C ALA A 55 5.51 -49.57 -1.13
N SER A 56 5.81 -49.50 -2.43
CA SER A 56 6.05 -48.24 -3.15
C SER A 56 4.79 -47.36 -3.20
N TYR A 57 3.64 -47.93 -3.45
CA TYR A 57 2.35 -47.20 -3.42
C TYR A 57 2.06 -46.63 -2.02
N ARG A 58 2.25 -47.47 -0.97
CA ARG A 58 2.05 -47.04 0.43
C ARG A 58 3.10 -46.03 0.87
N LEU A 59 4.33 -46.15 0.40
CA LEU A 59 5.40 -45.17 0.68
C LEU A 59 5.07 -43.79 0.09
N LYS A 60 4.55 -43.74 -1.14
CA LYS A 60 4.11 -42.50 -1.78
C LYS A 60 2.99 -41.84 -0.95
N SER A 61 1.99 -42.62 -0.48
CA SER A 61 0.93 -42.14 0.38
C SER A 61 1.46 -41.61 1.73
N LEU A 62 2.38 -42.36 2.35
CA LEU A 62 3.05 -41.95 3.61
C LEU A 62 3.82 -40.63 3.45
N ILE A 63 4.59 -40.49 2.39
CA ILE A 63 5.35 -39.28 2.11
C ILE A 63 4.41 -38.08 1.95
N LYS A 64 3.31 -38.23 1.17
CA LYS A 64 2.29 -37.18 0.99
C LYS A 64 1.69 -36.75 2.32
N MET A 65 1.27 -37.72 3.14
CA MET A 65 0.68 -37.46 4.46
C MET A 65 1.69 -36.77 5.40
N LYS A 66 2.94 -37.29 5.50
CA LYS A 66 3.96 -36.70 6.36
C LYS A 66 4.36 -35.30 5.90
N LYS A 67 4.49 -35.08 4.59
CA LYS A 67 4.74 -33.75 4.05
C LYS A 67 3.64 -32.78 4.45
N TYR A 68 2.37 -33.15 4.37
CA TYR A 68 1.25 -32.33 4.81
C TYR A 68 1.32 -32.03 6.33
N GLN A 69 1.43 -33.08 7.18
CA GLN A 69 1.51 -32.92 8.63
C GLN A 69 2.69 -32.01 9.05
N MET A 70 3.81 -32.08 8.35
CA MET A 70 4.99 -31.24 8.62
C MET A 70 4.81 -29.81 8.11
N SER A 71 4.13 -29.62 6.97
CA SER A 71 3.87 -28.28 6.43
C SER A 71 2.99 -27.43 7.36
N LEU A 72 2.17 -28.04 8.20
CA LEU A 72 1.39 -27.33 9.21
C LEU A 72 2.23 -26.67 10.32
N ASN A 73 3.52 -27.06 10.44
CA ASN A 73 4.42 -26.49 11.44
C ASN A 73 5.54 -25.63 10.85
N VAL A 74 5.78 -25.77 9.55
CA VAL A 74 6.95 -25.15 8.88
C VAL A 74 6.51 -24.53 7.58
N ILE A 75 6.59 -23.20 7.51
CA ILE A 75 6.33 -22.45 6.28
C ILE A 75 7.66 -22.05 5.65
N ASP A 76 7.84 -22.40 4.39
CA ASP A 76 8.97 -21.95 3.58
C ASP A 76 8.78 -20.51 3.13
N ALA A 77 9.79 -19.68 3.29
CA ALA A 77 9.88 -18.47 2.49
C ALA A 77 10.37 -18.85 1.09
N PHE A 78 9.85 -18.16 0.09
CA PHE A 78 10.40 -18.26 -1.24
C PHE A 78 11.06 -16.93 -1.64
N HIS A 79 12.14 -17.03 -2.41
CA HIS A 79 12.98 -15.91 -2.81
C HIS A 79 12.83 -15.72 -4.31
N LEU A 80 12.70 -14.47 -4.73
CA LEU A 80 12.72 -14.08 -6.16
C LEU A 80 13.62 -12.87 -6.32
N ASN A 81 14.30 -12.80 -7.46
CA ASN A 81 14.95 -11.57 -7.89
C ASN A 81 13.96 -10.70 -8.67
N THR A 82 14.22 -9.41 -8.77
CA THR A 82 13.35 -8.47 -9.50
C THR A 82 13.17 -8.85 -10.97
N ASP A 83 14.20 -9.41 -11.61
CA ASP A 83 14.17 -9.90 -13.01
C ASP A 83 13.36 -11.18 -13.20
N GLN A 84 13.07 -11.91 -12.12
CA GLN A 84 12.29 -13.14 -12.12
C GLN A 84 10.81 -12.92 -11.81
N LEU A 85 10.40 -11.68 -11.54
CA LEU A 85 9.01 -11.38 -11.26
C LEU A 85 8.13 -11.68 -12.48
N PRO A 86 7.10 -12.53 -12.34
CA PRO A 86 6.17 -12.79 -13.42
C PRO A 86 5.36 -11.53 -13.71
N TRP A 87 5.31 -11.11 -14.96
CA TRP A 87 4.43 -10.04 -15.40
C TRP A 87 3.91 -10.31 -16.80
N THR A 88 2.75 -9.76 -17.14
CA THR A 88 2.17 -9.83 -18.47
C THR A 88 1.49 -8.49 -18.81
N ASP A 89 1.19 -8.30 -20.09
CA ASP A 89 0.51 -7.07 -20.56
C ASP A 89 -0.93 -6.94 -20.08
N LYS A 90 -1.54 -8.02 -19.58
CA LYS A 90 -2.96 -8.05 -19.19
C LYS A 90 -3.19 -8.37 -17.73
N LEU A 91 -2.20 -8.96 -17.06
CA LEU A 91 -2.34 -9.50 -15.72
C LEU A 91 -1.23 -8.98 -14.81
N GLN A 92 -1.61 -8.64 -13.58
CA GLN A 92 -0.71 -8.31 -12.50
C GLN A 92 -0.51 -9.54 -11.62
N TRP A 93 0.73 -9.96 -11.46
CA TRP A 93 1.04 -11.00 -10.47
C TRP A 93 0.97 -10.42 -9.06
N ILE A 94 0.22 -11.09 -8.19
CA ILE A 94 0.00 -10.62 -6.81
C ILE A 94 0.61 -11.53 -5.75
N GLY A 95 1.28 -12.60 -6.15
CA GLY A 95 1.95 -13.54 -5.25
C GLY A 95 1.65 -14.99 -5.60
N ARG A 96 2.12 -15.90 -4.76
CA ARG A 96 1.70 -17.30 -4.79
C ARG A 96 0.55 -17.52 -3.83
N GLY A 97 -0.41 -18.36 -4.22
CA GLY A 97 -1.57 -18.60 -3.39
C GLY A 97 -2.60 -19.50 -4.03
N PHE A 98 -3.78 -19.49 -3.48
CA PHE A 98 -4.90 -20.31 -3.95
C PHE A 98 -6.24 -19.63 -3.59
N ALA A 99 -7.30 -19.96 -4.33
CA ALA A 99 -8.65 -19.55 -3.98
C ALA A 99 -9.05 -20.16 -2.63
N TYR A 100 -9.49 -19.33 -1.71
CA TYR A 100 -9.87 -19.74 -0.36
C TYR A 100 -11.35 -20.06 -0.31
N GLU A 101 -11.68 -21.32 0.00
CA GLU A 101 -13.01 -21.89 -0.08
C GLU A 101 -13.46 -22.48 1.27
N ASP A 102 -14.71 -22.98 1.33
CA ASP A 102 -15.29 -23.57 2.54
C ASP A 102 -14.48 -24.76 3.06
N SER A 103 -13.88 -25.53 2.15
CA SER A 103 -12.99 -26.63 2.52
C SER A 103 -11.74 -26.17 3.30
N ASP A 104 -11.27 -24.94 3.05
CA ASP A 104 -10.13 -24.36 3.76
C ASP A 104 -10.53 -23.85 5.13
N ALA A 105 -11.71 -23.24 5.23
CA ALA A 105 -12.29 -22.86 6.52
C ALA A 105 -12.47 -24.11 7.42
N GLN A 106 -12.98 -25.23 6.85
CA GLN A 106 -13.09 -26.50 7.54
C GLN A 106 -11.73 -27.03 8.02
N ARG A 107 -10.68 -26.96 7.18
CA ARG A 107 -9.31 -27.41 7.55
C ARG A 107 -8.72 -26.59 8.68
N VAL A 108 -8.91 -25.27 8.66
CA VAL A 108 -8.47 -24.37 9.74
C VAL A 108 -9.24 -24.70 11.02
N TRP A 109 -10.53 -24.97 10.93
CA TRP A 109 -11.36 -25.38 12.05
C TRP A 109 -10.87 -26.72 12.65
N ASP A 110 -10.63 -27.71 11.79
CA ASP A 110 -10.10 -29.01 12.22
C ASP A 110 -8.69 -28.89 12.85
N ALA A 111 -7.84 -28.02 12.31
CA ALA A 111 -6.51 -27.76 12.87
C ALA A 111 -6.54 -27.18 14.31
N LYS A 112 -7.64 -26.53 14.71
CA LYS A 112 -7.81 -26.02 16.09
C LYS A 112 -8.16 -27.12 17.09
N LYS A 113 -8.65 -28.29 16.64
CA LYS A 113 -9.09 -29.38 17.53
C LYS A 113 -7.91 -29.98 18.31
N GLU A 114 -8.08 -30.14 19.63
CA GLU A 114 -7.02 -30.66 20.50
C GLU A 114 -6.64 -32.11 20.20
N ASN A 115 -7.60 -32.95 19.81
CA ASN A 115 -7.40 -34.35 19.49
C ASN A 115 -6.53 -34.58 18.25
N LEU A 116 -6.40 -33.58 17.36
CA LEU A 116 -5.56 -33.63 16.16
C LEU A 116 -4.14 -33.11 16.38
N LYS A 117 -3.87 -32.39 17.48
CA LYS A 117 -2.54 -31.86 17.84
C LYS A 117 -1.41 -32.92 17.79
N PRO A 118 -1.59 -34.19 18.21
CA PRO A 118 -0.51 -35.17 18.16
C PRO A 118 0.03 -35.45 16.75
N PHE A 119 -0.75 -35.23 15.69
CA PHE A 119 -0.35 -35.53 14.31
C PHE A 119 0.52 -34.48 13.67
N TYR A 120 0.50 -33.24 14.17
CA TYR A 120 1.30 -32.12 13.67
C TYR A 120 2.19 -31.46 14.72
N ARG A 121 2.09 -31.85 15.99
CA ARG A 121 2.99 -31.35 17.04
C ARG A 121 4.42 -31.78 16.76
N GLN A 122 5.35 -30.84 16.94
CA GLN A 122 6.76 -31.18 16.83
C GLN A 122 7.15 -32.25 17.85
N PRO A 123 8.01 -33.22 17.48
CA PRO A 123 8.51 -34.23 18.41
C PRO A 123 9.15 -33.59 19.63
N ALA A 124 8.99 -34.22 20.79
CA ALA A 124 9.52 -33.69 22.08
C ALA A 124 11.03 -33.43 22.08
N PHE A 125 11.79 -34.17 21.27
CA PHE A 125 13.23 -33.91 21.13
C PHE A 125 13.52 -32.57 20.45
N VAL A 126 12.69 -32.12 19.47
CA VAL A 126 12.81 -30.82 18.79
C VAL A 126 12.52 -29.71 19.80
N GLU A 127 11.51 -29.83 20.64
CA GLU A 127 11.22 -28.85 21.69
C GLU A 127 12.40 -28.71 22.65
N ARG A 128 13.05 -29.84 23.00
CA ARG A 128 14.26 -29.83 23.84
C ARG A 128 15.43 -29.11 23.14
N LEU A 129 15.63 -29.34 21.85
CA LEU A 129 16.66 -28.64 21.07
C LEU A 129 16.41 -27.13 21.04
N ARG A 130 15.19 -26.67 20.86
CA ARG A 130 14.82 -25.23 20.88
C ARG A 130 15.05 -24.63 22.28
N LYS A 131 14.64 -25.32 23.35
CA LYS A 131 14.93 -24.89 24.71
C LYS A 131 16.42 -24.76 24.96
N ASN A 132 17.24 -25.71 24.47
CA ASN A 132 18.68 -25.64 24.57
C ASN A 132 19.27 -24.46 23.79
N GLU A 133 18.80 -24.19 22.57
CA GLU A 133 19.23 -23.03 21.77
C GLU A 133 18.98 -21.72 22.53
N VAL A 134 17.78 -21.54 23.09
CA VAL A 134 17.44 -20.37 23.91
C VAL A 134 18.32 -20.27 25.14
N LYS A 135 18.52 -21.38 25.84
CA LYS A 135 19.38 -21.44 27.02
C LYS A 135 20.82 -21.03 26.71
N VAL A 136 21.36 -21.49 25.59
CA VAL A 136 22.73 -21.16 25.16
C VAL A 136 22.83 -19.70 24.71
N SER A 137 21.84 -19.17 24.01
CA SER A 137 21.82 -17.78 23.55
C SER A 137 21.74 -16.74 24.68
N LEU A 138 21.11 -17.11 25.81
CA LEU A 138 21.01 -16.28 27.01
C LEU A 138 22.27 -16.29 27.89
N ARG A 139 23.20 -17.21 27.67
CA ARG A 139 24.46 -17.27 28.43
C ARG A 139 25.45 -16.22 27.95
N LYS A 140 25.87 -15.35 28.86
CA LYS A 140 26.96 -14.40 28.64
C LYS A 140 28.30 -15.03 29.05
N GLY A 141 29.23 -15.17 28.10
CA GLY A 141 30.59 -15.62 28.40
C GLY A 141 31.03 -16.93 27.73
N LYS A 142 32.31 -17.32 27.94
CA LYS A 142 32.90 -18.56 27.37
C LYS A 142 32.37 -19.79 28.08
N HIS A 143 32.02 -20.84 27.33
CA HIS A 143 31.59 -22.14 27.86
C HIS A 143 32.78 -22.87 28.52
N LYS A 144 32.80 -22.96 29.84
CA LYS A 144 33.94 -23.48 30.61
C LYS A 144 33.86 -24.99 30.84
N GLY A 145 32.68 -25.58 30.98
CA GLY A 145 32.49 -27.02 31.28
C GLY A 145 32.25 -27.88 30.02
N LEU A 146 32.61 -29.17 30.09
CA LEU A 146 32.35 -30.16 29.03
C LEU A 146 30.87 -30.20 28.63
N LYS A 147 29.96 -30.21 29.62
CA LYS A 147 28.51 -30.20 29.41
C LYS A 147 28.07 -28.92 28.66
N GLU A 148 28.60 -27.79 29.06
CA GLU A 148 28.26 -26.49 28.41
C GLU A 148 28.78 -26.41 26.99
N ARG A 149 29.96 -26.97 26.69
CA ARG A 149 30.52 -27.08 25.35
C ARG A 149 29.67 -28.00 24.47
N ALA A 150 29.21 -29.13 25.02
CA ALA A 150 28.32 -30.04 24.30
C ALA A 150 26.96 -29.40 24.02
N GLU A 151 26.35 -28.70 25.00
CA GLU A 151 25.10 -27.93 24.80
C GLU A 151 25.27 -26.85 23.73
N ALA A 152 26.40 -26.14 23.72
CA ALA A 152 26.69 -25.11 22.71
C ALA A 152 26.91 -25.68 21.28
N LEU A 153 27.63 -26.80 21.16
CA LEU A 153 27.82 -27.51 19.89
C LEU A 153 26.48 -28.03 19.36
N LEU A 154 25.66 -28.61 20.23
CA LEU A 154 24.32 -29.08 19.86
C LEU A 154 23.43 -27.92 19.41
N ALA A 155 23.44 -26.80 20.15
CA ALA A 155 22.69 -25.61 19.78
C ALA A 155 23.17 -25.02 18.42
N LYS A 156 24.49 -24.96 18.20
CA LYS A 156 25.07 -24.52 16.95
C LYS A 156 24.65 -25.39 15.76
N GLN A 157 24.57 -26.71 15.97
CA GLN A 157 24.20 -27.66 14.91
C GLN A 157 22.68 -27.64 14.67
N SER A 158 21.86 -27.66 15.73
CA SER A 158 20.40 -27.65 15.62
C SER A 158 19.85 -26.32 15.09
N SER A 159 20.58 -25.22 15.29
CA SER A 159 20.17 -23.89 14.76
C SER A 159 20.45 -23.68 13.27
N LYS A 160 21.23 -24.57 12.63
CA LYS A 160 21.47 -24.48 11.20
C LYS A 160 20.19 -24.67 10.42
N GLN A 161 20.01 -23.88 9.38
CA GLN A 161 18.87 -23.97 8.48
C GLN A 161 19.05 -25.11 7.48
N GLU A 162 20.28 -25.31 7.02
CA GLU A 162 20.66 -26.31 6.05
C GLU A 162 21.90 -27.06 6.50
N PHE A 163 21.98 -28.33 6.11
CA PHE A 163 23.15 -29.18 6.29
C PHE A 163 23.81 -29.41 4.93
N ARG A 164 25.06 -29.00 4.77
CA ARG A 164 25.88 -29.28 3.58
C ARG A 164 26.87 -30.38 3.90
N PHE A 165 26.78 -31.45 3.14
CA PHE A 165 27.71 -32.59 3.23
C PHE A 165 28.58 -32.54 1.97
N GLY A 166 29.91 -32.60 2.13
CA GLY A 166 30.87 -32.45 1.01
C GLY A 166 30.73 -33.47 -0.12
N PHE A 167 30.07 -34.59 0.12
CA PHE A 167 29.80 -35.63 -0.85
C PHE A 167 28.46 -35.49 -1.59
N LEU A 168 27.60 -34.52 -1.16
CA LEU A 168 26.32 -34.25 -1.83
C LEU A 168 26.35 -32.93 -2.56
N PRO A 169 25.87 -32.86 -3.82
CA PRO A 169 25.83 -31.65 -4.62
C PRO A 169 24.76 -30.67 -4.16
N PHE A 170 23.93 -31.04 -3.19
CA PHE A 170 22.83 -30.24 -2.68
C PHE A 170 22.85 -30.17 -1.17
N ALA A 171 22.28 -29.09 -0.61
CA ALA A 171 22.10 -28.94 0.83
C ALA A 171 20.81 -29.64 1.29
N ILE A 172 20.87 -30.31 2.45
CA ILE A 172 19.70 -30.90 3.09
C ILE A 172 19.11 -29.88 4.06
N ARG A 173 17.89 -29.50 3.83
CA ARG A 173 17.18 -28.55 4.68
C ARG A 173 16.82 -29.15 6.02
N ASN A 174 16.95 -28.35 7.09
CA ASN A 174 16.45 -28.70 8.41
C ASN A 174 14.91 -28.50 8.48
N ILE A 175 14.18 -29.59 8.29
CA ILE A 175 12.70 -29.59 8.25
C ILE A 175 12.03 -29.14 9.55
N TYR A 176 12.76 -29.15 10.65
CA TYR A 176 12.24 -28.71 11.97
C TYR A 176 12.55 -27.26 12.28
N LYS A 177 13.19 -26.55 11.40
CA LYS A 177 13.50 -25.14 11.56
C LYS A 177 12.86 -24.31 10.47
N PRO A 178 11.84 -23.50 10.79
CA PRO A 178 11.20 -22.63 9.81
C PRO A 178 12.16 -21.57 9.29
N LEU A 179 12.12 -21.29 8.01
CA LEU A 179 12.95 -20.32 7.31
C LEU A 179 12.11 -19.37 6.49
N PRO A 180 12.34 -18.07 6.61
CA PRO A 180 12.88 -17.33 7.75
C PRO A 180 11.91 -17.39 8.93
N PRO A 181 12.22 -16.81 10.13
CA PRO A 181 11.28 -16.77 11.23
C PRO A 181 10.06 -15.94 10.83
N VAL A 182 8.95 -16.62 10.56
CA VAL A 182 7.74 -15.98 10.00
C VAL A 182 6.86 -15.34 11.08
N GLY A 183 6.97 -15.77 12.34
CA GLY A 183 6.06 -15.35 13.40
C GLY A 183 4.60 -15.74 13.10
N GLY A 184 3.68 -15.37 13.98
CA GLY A 184 2.26 -15.75 13.83
C GLY A 184 2.02 -17.24 14.08
N ASN A 185 0.79 -17.71 13.79
CA ASN A 185 0.43 -19.12 13.92
C ASN A 185 0.61 -19.86 12.59
N ALA A 186 1.75 -20.51 12.42
CA ALA A 186 2.10 -21.23 11.19
C ALA A 186 1.12 -22.37 10.90
N LEU A 187 0.52 -23.00 11.92
CA LEU A 187 -0.42 -24.10 11.79
C LEU A 187 -1.60 -23.73 10.90
N TYR A 188 -2.26 -22.60 11.18
CA TYR A 188 -3.43 -22.16 10.41
C TYR A 188 -3.07 -21.73 8.98
N HIS A 189 -1.86 -21.26 8.78
CA HIS A 189 -1.44 -20.66 7.52
C HIS A 189 -0.65 -21.56 6.59
N ALA A 190 -0.25 -22.73 7.05
CA ALA A 190 0.27 -23.79 6.20
C ALA A 190 -0.85 -24.63 5.54
N THR A 191 -2.11 -24.50 6.00
CA THR A 191 -3.27 -25.15 5.37
C THR A 191 -3.42 -24.64 3.95
N GLY A 192 -3.46 -25.55 2.97
CA GLY A 192 -3.56 -25.24 1.54
C GLY A 192 -2.23 -24.95 0.84
N TYR A 193 -1.10 -25.03 1.54
CA TYR A 193 0.23 -24.77 0.99
C TYR A 193 0.57 -25.64 -0.24
N GLU A 194 0.08 -26.86 -0.30
CA GLU A 194 0.27 -27.80 -1.42
C GLU A 194 -0.46 -27.38 -2.70
N ARG A 195 -1.41 -26.45 -2.60
CA ARG A 195 -2.21 -25.94 -3.73
C ARG A 195 -1.75 -24.58 -4.23
N GLU A 196 -0.69 -24.02 -3.62
CA GLU A 196 -0.17 -22.72 -4.02
C GLU A 196 0.30 -22.72 -5.47
N GLN A 197 -0.15 -21.76 -6.22
CA GLN A 197 0.24 -21.44 -7.58
C GLN A 197 0.42 -19.92 -7.74
N ASP A 198 0.97 -19.49 -8.85
CA ASP A 198 1.05 -18.07 -9.15
C ASP A 198 -0.35 -17.50 -9.35
N VAL A 199 -0.66 -16.43 -8.61
CA VAL A 199 -1.98 -15.78 -8.64
C VAL A 199 -1.86 -14.45 -9.36
N TYR A 200 -2.76 -14.24 -10.29
CA TYR A 200 -2.83 -13.04 -11.10
C TYR A 200 -4.16 -12.33 -10.92
N MET A 201 -4.11 -11.01 -11.02
CA MET A 201 -5.26 -10.11 -11.07
C MET A 201 -5.30 -9.44 -12.43
N PRO A 202 -6.46 -9.37 -13.12
CA PRO A 202 -6.62 -8.58 -14.32
C PRO A 202 -6.22 -7.11 -14.09
N LEU A 203 -5.53 -6.51 -15.04
CA LEU A 203 -5.15 -5.10 -14.92
C LEU A 203 -6.36 -4.15 -14.88
N ASP A 204 -7.48 -4.56 -15.48
CA ASP A 204 -8.72 -3.80 -15.45
C ASP A 204 -9.32 -3.72 -14.05
N ASP A 205 -9.15 -4.76 -13.21
CA ASP A 205 -9.61 -4.75 -11.82
C ASP A 205 -8.87 -3.70 -10.97
N ARG A 206 -7.68 -3.22 -11.40
CA ARG A 206 -6.95 -2.13 -10.73
C ARG A 206 -7.66 -0.79 -10.84
N ALA A 207 -8.54 -0.60 -11.83
CA ALA A 207 -9.35 0.62 -11.95
C ALA A 207 -10.27 0.84 -10.75
N GLY A 208 -10.66 -0.23 -10.06
CA GLY A 208 -11.40 -0.21 -8.80
C GLY A 208 -10.53 0.01 -7.56
N HIS A 209 -9.32 0.52 -7.73
CA HIS A 209 -8.34 0.78 -6.66
C HIS A 209 -8.09 -0.43 -5.73
N GLY A 210 -7.03 -0.36 -4.94
CA GLY A 210 -6.69 -1.40 -3.97
C GLY A 210 -6.20 -0.81 -2.66
N ILE A 211 -6.45 -1.53 -1.57
CA ILE A 211 -5.94 -1.17 -0.24
C ILE A 211 -5.32 -2.39 0.44
N MET A 212 -4.18 -2.19 1.08
CA MET A 212 -3.51 -3.20 1.89
C MET A 212 -3.38 -2.77 3.33
N PHE A 213 -3.95 -3.58 4.23
CA PHE A 213 -3.77 -3.43 5.68
C PHE A 213 -2.70 -4.37 6.19
N GLY A 214 -1.92 -3.90 7.15
CA GLY A 214 -0.94 -4.74 7.84
C GLY A 214 -0.09 -3.95 8.82
N GLN A 215 0.19 -4.53 9.97
CA GLN A 215 1.08 -3.91 10.96
C GLN A 215 2.50 -3.72 10.41
N SER A 216 3.34 -2.96 11.13
CA SER A 216 4.73 -2.76 10.74
C SER A 216 5.51 -4.08 10.66
N ARG A 217 6.44 -4.17 9.71
CA ARG A 217 7.36 -5.32 9.51
C ARG A 217 6.70 -6.65 9.15
N VAL A 218 5.48 -6.67 8.62
CA VAL A 218 4.82 -7.89 8.13
C VAL A 218 5.04 -8.17 6.66
N GLY A 219 5.54 -7.18 5.88
CA GLY A 219 5.88 -7.33 4.46
C GLY A 219 5.07 -6.45 3.51
N LYS A 220 4.39 -5.38 3.98
CA LYS A 220 3.70 -4.41 3.10
C LYS A 220 4.63 -3.86 2.01
N THR A 221 5.80 -3.34 2.42
CA THR A 221 6.79 -2.77 1.49
C THR A 221 7.33 -3.81 0.51
N VAL A 222 7.43 -5.11 0.91
CA VAL A 222 7.83 -6.18 -0.02
C VAL A 222 6.80 -6.37 -1.12
N PHE A 223 5.53 -6.35 -0.77
CA PHE A 223 4.45 -6.40 -1.77
C PHE A 223 4.49 -5.16 -2.67
N LEU A 224 4.58 -3.95 -2.11
CA LEU A 224 4.71 -2.71 -2.87
C LEU A 224 5.88 -2.80 -3.88
N ARG A 225 7.07 -3.21 -3.43
CA ARG A 225 8.25 -3.40 -4.30
C ARG A 225 7.97 -4.36 -5.43
N SER A 226 7.29 -5.47 -5.18
CA SER A 226 6.93 -6.44 -6.22
C SER A 226 5.95 -5.87 -7.25
N GLN A 227 5.02 -5.02 -6.82
CA GLN A 227 4.03 -4.41 -7.70
C GLN A 227 4.65 -3.31 -8.56
N ILE A 228 5.42 -2.40 -7.96
CA ILE A 228 6.03 -1.29 -8.69
C ILE A 228 7.08 -1.77 -9.71
N CYS A 229 7.86 -2.81 -9.39
CA CYS A 229 8.81 -3.40 -10.35
C CYS A 229 8.10 -3.96 -11.58
N GLN A 230 6.93 -4.59 -11.42
CA GLN A 230 6.12 -5.07 -12.55
C GLN A 230 5.58 -3.92 -13.39
N ASP A 231 5.13 -2.81 -12.75
CA ASP A 231 4.65 -1.63 -13.47
C ASP A 231 5.79 -0.96 -14.27
N ILE A 232 6.99 -0.87 -13.69
CA ILE A 232 8.19 -0.39 -14.37
C ILE A 232 8.57 -1.30 -15.54
N ALA A 233 8.55 -2.62 -15.34
CA ALA A 233 8.89 -3.60 -16.38
C ALA A 233 7.91 -3.55 -17.55
N ARG A 234 6.62 -3.48 -17.28
CA ARG A 234 5.56 -3.37 -18.28
C ARG A 234 5.69 -2.08 -19.09
N GLY A 235 5.80 -0.92 -18.42
CA GLY A 235 5.98 0.38 -19.07
C GLY A 235 4.82 0.81 -19.95
N ASP A 236 3.63 0.30 -19.69
CA ASP A 236 2.39 0.64 -20.39
C ASP A 236 1.79 1.97 -19.89
N GLY A 237 2.21 2.43 -18.73
CA GLY A 237 1.71 3.63 -18.07
C GLY A 237 2.72 4.27 -17.11
N VAL A 238 2.23 5.19 -16.29
CA VAL A 238 3.01 5.78 -15.20
C VAL A 238 3.16 4.76 -14.06
N ALA A 239 4.38 4.63 -13.55
CA ALA A 239 4.69 3.84 -12.36
C ALA A 239 5.14 4.79 -11.23
N GLY A 240 4.21 5.15 -10.33
CA GLY A 240 4.43 6.18 -9.31
C GLY A 240 4.36 5.65 -7.88
N VAL A 241 5.20 6.21 -7.02
CA VAL A 241 5.17 5.96 -5.57
C VAL A 241 5.14 7.27 -4.81
N PHE A 242 4.20 7.36 -3.85
CA PHE A 242 4.21 8.37 -2.80
C PHE A 242 4.65 7.72 -1.50
N ASP A 243 5.77 8.18 -0.97
CA ASP A 243 6.39 7.64 0.25
C ASP A 243 6.62 8.74 1.30
N PRO A 244 5.72 8.88 2.27
CA PRO A 244 5.89 9.84 3.36
C PRO A 244 7.13 9.62 4.23
N LYS A 245 7.67 8.38 4.27
CA LYS A 245 8.86 8.03 5.07
C LYS A 245 10.17 8.29 4.37
N MET A 246 10.18 8.35 3.04
CA MET A 246 11.37 8.43 2.21
C MET A 246 12.28 7.19 2.39
N ASP A 247 11.74 6.00 2.08
CA ASP A 247 12.48 4.72 2.14
C ASP A 247 13.47 4.61 0.98
N LEU A 248 14.75 4.78 1.29
CA LEU A 248 15.83 4.72 0.30
C LEU A 248 16.01 3.33 -0.31
N GLU A 249 15.62 2.24 0.37
CA GLU A 249 15.62 0.91 -0.24
C GLU A 249 14.57 0.81 -1.35
N LEU A 250 13.39 1.41 -1.15
CA LEU A 250 12.33 1.44 -2.17
C LEU A 250 12.77 2.26 -3.37
N LEU A 251 13.30 3.46 -3.15
CA LEU A 251 13.88 4.29 -4.21
C LEU A 251 14.98 3.54 -4.96
N GLY A 252 15.87 2.86 -4.22
CA GLY A 252 16.98 2.10 -4.80
C GLY A 252 16.54 0.98 -5.71
N ILE A 253 15.55 0.20 -5.31
CA ILE A 253 15.00 -0.89 -6.12
C ILE A 253 14.32 -0.33 -7.38
N MET A 254 13.55 0.75 -7.27
CA MET A 254 12.93 1.40 -8.43
C MET A 254 13.99 1.94 -9.40
N TRP A 255 15.04 2.57 -8.88
CA TRP A 255 16.15 3.10 -9.69
C TRP A 255 16.92 1.99 -10.39
N ALA A 256 17.27 0.91 -9.67
CA ALA A 256 17.96 -0.25 -10.23
C ALA A 256 17.13 -0.91 -11.34
N GLU A 257 15.82 -1.06 -11.14
CA GLU A 257 14.93 -1.65 -12.14
C GLU A 257 14.79 -0.74 -13.38
N ALA A 258 14.67 0.58 -13.19
CA ALA A 258 14.65 1.53 -14.29
C ALA A 258 15.94 1.48 -15.10
N LYS A 259 17.10 1.41 -14.45
CA LYS A 259 18.42 1.30 -15.08
C LYS A 259 18.59 -0.03 -15.82
N ARG A 260 18.17 -1.15 -15.21
CA ARG A 260 18.18 -2.47 -15.86
C ARG A 260 17.42 -2.48 -17.19
N LEU A 261 16.34 -1.69 -17.26
CA LEU A 261 15.45 -1.62 -18.43
C LEU A 261 15.77 -0.43 -19.36
N GLY A 262 16.81 0.36 -19.09
CA GLY A 262 17.18 1.54 -19.88
C GLY A 262 16.13 2.65 -19.83
N LYS A 263 15.41 2.81 -18.71
CA LYS A 263 14.34 3.79 -18.51
C LYS A 263 14.71 4.91 -17.54
N GLU A 264 15.98 5.03 -17.16
CA GLU A 264 16.47 6.01 -16.20
C GLU A 264 16.18 7.47 -16.61
N ASP A 265 16.16 7.78 -17.91
CA ASP A 265 15.84 9.10 -18.41
C ASP A 265 14.38 9.52 -18.17
N ASN A 266 13.50 8.54 -18.01
CA ASN A 266 12.09 8.75 -17.69
C ASN A 266 11.77 8.59 -16.20
N PHE A 267 12.80 8.54 -15.36
CA PHE A 267 12.64 8.43 -13.90
C PHE A 267 12.70 9.81 -13.26
N TYR A 268 11.62 10.24 -12.64
CA TYR A 268 11.48 11.50 -11.92
C TYR A 268 11.53 11.25 -10.42
N VAL A 269 12.41 11.96 -9.74
CA VAL A 269 12.59 11.83 -8.30
C VAL A 269 12.26 13.15 -7.63
N PHE A 270 11.31 13.15 -6.71
CA PHE A 270 10.99 14.31 -5.86
C PHE A 270 11.32 13.95 -4.41
N LEU A 271 12.29 14.64 -3.83
CA LEU A 271 12.80 14.40 -2.47
C LEU A 271 12.70 15.68 -1.66
N LEU A 272 11.75 15.72 -0.72
CA LEU A 272 11.55 16.88 0.13
C LEU A 272 12.72 17.10 1.10
N GLY A 273 13.32 15.99 1.58
CA GLY A 273 14.50 16.04 2.46
C GLY A 273 15.83 16.33 1.77
N GLU A 274 15.88 16.21 0.42
CA GLU A 274 17.10 16.40 -0.40
C GLU A 274 16.80 17.27 -1.63
N PRO A 275 16.51 18.56 -1.46
CA PRO A 275 16.08 19.44 -2.56
C PRO A 275 17.06 19.53 -3.72
N GLU A 276 18.37 19.40 -3.46
CA GLU A 276 19.41 19.45 -4.49
C GLU A 276 19.34 18.29 -5.50
N LEU A 277 18.79 17.16 -5.07
CA LEU A 277 18.63 15.94 -5.88
C LEU A 277 17.25 15.82 -6.48
N SER A 278 16.33 16.68 -6.07
CA SER A 278 14.92 16.64 -6.43
C SER A 278 14.65 17.22 -7.82
N SER A 279 13.69 16.66 -8.52
CA SER A 279 13.10 17.31 -9.71
C SER A 279 12.35 18.56 -9.32
N LYS A 280 12.35 19.56 -10.19
CA LYS A 280 11.56 20.79 -10.04
C LYS A 280 10.09 20.51 -10.36
N TYR A 281 9.18 21.03 -9.56
CA TYR A 281 7.75 20.85 -9.74
C TYR A 281 6.97 22.11 -9.37
N ASN A 282 6.17 22.61 -10.28
CA ASN A 282 5.21 23.67 -9.97
C ASN A 282 3.78 23.15 -10.19
N SER A 283 3.11 22.76 -9.12
CA SER A 283 1.77 22.16 -9.16
C SER A 283 0.67 23.12 -9.61
N ILE A 284 0.95 24.42 -9.70
CA ILE A 284 -0.01 25.45 -10.13
C ILE A 284 0.33 26.07 -11.49
N SER A 285 1.32 25.54 -12.22
CA SER A 285 1.71 26.07 -13.54
C SER A 285 0.87 25.51 -14.68
N ASP A 286 0.37 24.27 -14.56
CA ASP A 286 -0.42 23.62 -15.61
C ASP A 286 -1.91 23.61 -15.21
N PHE A 287 -2.71 24.38 -15.92
CA PHE A 287 -4.16 24.51 -15.66
C PHE A 287 -4.92 24.89 -16.91
N SER A 288 -6.11 24.33 -17.07
CA SER A 288 -7.05 24.68 -18.13
C SER A 288 -7.96 25.87 -17.78
N ARG A 289 -8.10 26.18 -16.49
CA ARG A 289 -8.94 27.25 -15.94
C ARG A 289 -8.25 27.96 -14.79
N LEU A 290 -8.34 29.27 -14.73
CA LEU A 290 -7.83 30.08 -13.61
C LEU A 290 -8.34 29.64 -12.23
N THR A 291 -9.60 29.20 -12.18
CA THR A 291 -10.21 28.68 -10.97
C THR A 291 -9.51 27.42 -10.44
N ALA A 292 -8.81 26.67 -11.30
CA ALA A 292 -8.05 25.49 -10.86
C ALA A 292 -6.84 25.89 -10.01
N VAL A 293 -6.14 26.98 -10.38
CA VAL A 293 -5.01 27.51 -9.57
C VAL A 293 -5.48 27.89 -8.17
N ALA A 294 -6.57 28.68 -8.11
CA ALA A 294 -7.16 29.11 -6.86
C ALA A 294 -7.62 27.92 -6.00
N GLY A 295 -8.28 26.93 -6.62
CA GLY A 295 -8.74 25.72 -5.94
C GLY A 295 -7.61 24.90 -5.34
N ARG A 296 -6.51 24.70 -6.08
CA ARG A 296 -5.33 23.96 -5.58
C ARG A 296 -4.70 24.55 -4.32
N ILE A 297 -4.85 25.87 -4.12
CA ILE A 297 -4.35 26.56 -2.92
C ILE A 297 -5.43 26.59 -1.83
N SER A 298 -6.64 27.06 -2.14
CA SER A 298 -7.68 27.27 -1.16
C SER A 298 -8.22 25.97 -0.53
N ASN A 299 -8.24 24.87 -1.31
CA ASN A 299 -8.69 23.57 -0.79
C ASN A 299 -7.78 22.98 0.29
N GLN A 300 -6.55 23.45 0.41
CA GLN A 300 -5.66 23.08 1.50
C GLN A 300 -5.94 23.83 2.83
N MET A 301 -6.85 24.80 2.78
CA MET A 301 -7.30 25.50 3.98
C MET A 301 -8.43 24.72 4.65
N SER A 302 -8.42 24.64 5.98
CA SER A 302 -9.53 24.06 6.73
C SER A 302 -10.79 24.94 6.58
N GLY A 303 -11.89 24.34 6.12
CA GLY A 303 -13.16 25.03 5.87
C GLY A 303 -14.30 24.40 6.68
N SER A 304 -14.35 24.58 8.01
CA SER A 304 -15.51 24.20 8.82
C SER A 304 -16.07 25.43 9.54
N GLY A 305 -17.38 25.62 9.48
CA GLY A 305 -18.05 26.77 10.11
C GLY A 305 -17.61 28.11 9.51
N ASP A 306 -17.18 29.06 10.34
CA ASP A 306 -16.70 30.38 9.89
C ASP A 306 -15.48 30.30 8.96
N GLY A 307 -14.73 29.20 8.99
CA GLY A 307 -13.60 28.96 8.10
C GLY A 307 -13.97 28.88 6.61
N GLN A 308 -15.22 28.52 6.27
CA GLN A 308 -15.68 28.47 4.88
C GLN A 308 -15.69 29.84 4.20
N VAL A 309 -16.12 30.89 4.92
CA VAL A 309 -16.12 32.26 4.41
C VAL A 309 -14.70 32.73 4.05
N PHE A 310 -13.73 32.39 4.89
CA PHE A 310 -12.32 32.71 4.63
C PHE A 310 -11.76 31.92 3.43
N LYS A 311 -12.16 30.65 3.29
CA LYS A 311 -11.78 29.81 2.14
C LYS A 311 -12.33 30.36 0.83
N ASP A 312 -13.59 30.78 0.80
CA ASP A 312 -14.25 31.34 -0.37
C ASP A 312 -13.64 32.69 -0.78
N PHE A 313 -13.30 33.52 0.20
CA PHE A 313 -12.58 34.77 -0.07
C PHE A 313 -11.18 34.48 -0.63
N ALA A 314 -10.44 33.60 0.02
CA ALA A 314 -9.11 33.17 -0.42
C ALA A 314 -9.14 32.66 -1.87
N PHE A 315 -10.14 31.86 -2.21
CA PHE A 315 -10.35 31.38 -3.58
C PHE A 315 -10.48 32.52 -4.59
N ASN A 316 -11.40 33.47 -4.35
CA ASN A 316 -11.60 34.61 -5.26
C ASN A 316 -10.33 35.46 -5.37
N PHE A 317 -9.67 35.70 -4.24
CA PHE A 317 -8.45 36.49 -4.20
C PHE A 317 -7.30 35.83 -4.99
N MET A 318 -7.14 34.49 -4.88
CA MET A 318 -6.18 33.77 -5.69
C MET A 318 -6.50 33.82 -7.18
N VAL A 319 -7.78 33.80 -7.57
CA VAL A 319 -8.19 33.98 -8.98
C VAL A 319 -7.74 35.34 -9.49
N TYR A 320 -7.93 36.42 -8.73
CA TYR A 320 -7.55 37.77 -9.17
C TYR A 320 -6.03 37.92 -9.34
N ILE A 321 -5.25 37.40 -8.38
CA ILE A 321 -3.80 37.44 -8.45
C ILE A 321 -3.28 36.62 -9.63
N SER A 322 -3.79 35.39 -9.79
CA SER A 322 -3.38 34.51 -10.89
C SER A 322 -3.68 35.12 -12.25
N ALA A 323 -4.87 35.74 -12.41
CA ALA A 323 -5.28 36.41 -13.62
C ALA A 323 -4.37 37.61 -13.94
N ALA A 324 -4.02 38.42 -12.92
CA ALA A 324 -3.15 39.56 -13.08
C ALA A 324 -1.74 39.14 -13.52
N LEU A 325 -1.16 38.09 -12.90
CA LEU A 325 0.14 37.55 -13.25
C LEU A 325 0.17 37.08 -14.71
N LEU A 326 -0.83 36.26 -15.10
CA LEU A 326 -0.89 35.73 -16.47
C LEU A 326 -1.07 36.78 -17.55
N ASP A 327 -1.93 37.79 -17.31
CA ASP A 327 -2.10 38.89 -18.29
C ASP A 327 -0.81 39.70 -18.43
N MET A 328 0.00 39.78 -17.37
CA MET A 328 1.35 40.38 -17.42
C MET A 328 2.44 39.44 -18.00
N GLY A 329 2.10 38.17 -18.33
CA GLY A 329 3.05 37.19 -18.87
C GLY A 329 3.85 36.45 -17.84
N GLU A 330 3.50 36.59 -16.56
CA GLU A 330 4.16 35.91 -15.44
C GLU A 330 3.46 34.60 -15.11
N GLN A 331 4.20 33.49 -14.98
CA GLN A 331 3.62 32.21 -14.55
C GLN A 331 3.39 32.23 -13.02
N PRO A 332 2.18 31.82 -12.55
CA PRO A 332 1.93 31.68 -11.11
C PRO A 332 2.82 30.63 -10.48
N THR A 333 3.48 30.99 -9.38
CA THR A 333 4.19 30.09 -8.48
C THR A 333 3.75 30.38 -7.04
N PHE A 334 3.95 29.45 -6.10
CA PHE A 334 3.62 29.74 -4.70
C PHE A 334 4.40 30.94 -4.17
N LYS A 335 5.65 31.12 -4.62
CA LYS A 335 6.51 32.27 -4.27
C LYS A 335 5.93 33.56 -4.81
N SER A 336 5.55 33.62 -6.10
CA SER A 336 4.94 34.80 -6.71
C SER A 336 3.57 35.13 -6.11
N MET A 337 2.75 34.11 -5.82
CA MET A 337 1.47 34.29 -5.15
C MET A 337 1.63 34.92 -3.77
N LYS A 338 2.56 34.36 -2.93
CA LYS A 338 2.87 34.92 -1.61
C LYS A 338 3.33 36.36 -1.67
N ALA A 339 4.31 36.68 -2.54
CA ALA A 339 4.85 38.02 -2.66
C ALA A 339 3.77 39.04 -3.07
N ASN A 340 2.84 38.67 -3.95
CA ASN A 340 1.75 39.54 -4.38
C ASN A 340 0.61 39.65 -3.36
N ILE A 341 0.47 38.70 -2.42
CA ILE A 341 -0.41 38.85 -1.26
C ILE A 341 0.18 39.83 -0.26
N GLU A 342 1.48 39.72 -0.01
CA GLU A 342 2.20 40.61 0.92
C GLU A 342 2.31 42.05 0.39
N ASP A 343 2.47 42.23 -0.95
CA ASP A 343 2.48 43.52 -1.63
C ASP A 343 1.34 43.66 -2.64
N LEU A 344 0.13 43.73 -2.10
CA LEU A 344 -1.08 43.88 -2.93
C LEU A 344 -1.12 45.22 -3.65
N GLU A 345 -0.60 46.28 -3.06
CA GLU A 345 -0.52 47.62 -3.68
C GLU A 345 0.41 47.63 -4.87
N GLY A 346 1.58 46.98 -4.74
CA GLY A 346 2.50 46.81 -5.84
C GLY A 346 1.90 46.03 -7.00
N LEU A 347 1.17 44.94 -6.73
CA LEU A 347 0.45 44.18 -7.75
C LEU A 347 -0.62 45.04 -8.44
N PHE A 348 -1.46 45.73 -7.67
CA PHE A 348 -2.51 46.59 -8.20
C PHE A 348 -1.94 47.67 -9.14
N ASN A 349 -0.85 48.30 -8.72
CA ASN A 349 -0.18 49.33 -9.54
C ASN A 349 0.48 48.73 -10.79
N ARG A 350 1.15 47.60 -10.72
CA ARG A 350 1.77 46.94 -11.88
C ARG A 350 0.71 46.49 -12.88
N PHE A 351 -0.36 45.86 -12.41
CA PHE A 351 -1.43 45.35 -13.25
C PHE A 351 -2.23 46.53 -13.89
N GLY A 352 -2.59 47.54 -13.10
CA GLY A 352 -3.25 48.73 -13.60
C GLY A 352 -2.43 49.46 -14.68
N LYS A 353 -1.12 49.61 -14.45
CA LYS A 353 -0.17 50.15 -15.42
C LYS A 353 -0.09 49.30 -16.71
N HIS A 354 -0.06 47.97 -16.56
CA HIS A 354 -0.05 47.06 -17.70
C HIS A 354 -1.31 47.21 -18.55
N LEU A 355 -2.52 47.18 -17.94
CA LEU A 355 -3.79 47.34 -18.63
C LEU A 355 -3.92 48.69 -19.31
N MET A 356 -3.50 49.75 -18.62
CA MET A 356 -3.60 51.09 -19.18
C MET A 356 -2.60 51.31 -20.36
N ARG A 357 -1.40 50.81 -20.28
CA ARG A 357 -0.45 50.83 -21.41
C ARG A 357 -0.98 50.10 -22.64
N LYS A 358 -1.74 49.04 -22.44
CA LYS A 358 -2.34 48.24 -23.52
C LYS A 358 -3.52 48.93 -24.18
N HIS A 359 -4.31 49.72 -23.45
CA HIS A 359 -5.58 50.23 -23.89
C HIS A 359 -5.70 51.78 -23.92
N ASN A 360 -4.86 52.50 -23.19
CA ASN A 360 -4.84 53.96 -23.10
C ASN A 360 -3.51 54.54 -23.60
N PRO A 361 -3.46 55.06 -24.85
CA PRO A 361 -2.23 55.63 -25.39
C PRO A 361 -1.66 56.79 -24.57
N ASN A 362 -2.54 57.57 -23.89
CA ASN A 362 -2.17 58.77 -23.15
C ASN A 362 -1.85 58.48 -21.66
N TYR A 363 -1.81 57.19 -21.27
CA TYR A 363 -1.65 56.83 -19.86
C TYR A 363 -0.43 57.44 -19.18
N ILE A 364 0.71 57.50 -19.88
CA ILE A 364 1.97 58.00 -19.30
C ILE A 364 1.83 59.52 -19.00
N GLU A 365 1.26 60.27 -19.96
CA GLU A 365 1.04 61.71 -19.78
C GLU A 365 0.03 61.98 -18.67
N GLU A 366 -1.07 61.25 -18.61
CA GLU A 366 -2.09 61.35 -17.57
C GLU A 366 -1.49 61.06 -16.18
N TYR A 367 -0.67 59.99 -16.09
CA TYR A 367 0.00 59.63 -14.85
C TYR A 367 0.98 60.67 -14.35
N GLU A 368 1.84 61.20 -15.27
CA GLU A 368 2.78 62.24 -14.93
C GLU A 368 2.08 63.56 -14.55
N ALA A 369 0.98 63.88 -15.24
CA ALA A 369 0.20 65.10 -14.93
C ALA A 369 -0.45 65.04 -13.55
N LEU A 370 -0.84 63.85 -13.09
CA LEU A 370 -1.41 63.63 -11.76
C LEU A 370 -0.35 63.47 -10.67
N ASN A 371 0.82 62.98 -11.03
CA ASN A 371 1.95 62.78 -10.09
C ASN A 371 2.74 64.07 -9.82
N LYS A 372 2.64 65.08 -10.70
CA LYS A 372 3.27 66.40 -10.51
C LYS A 372 2.58 67.13 -9.35
N PRO A 373 3.33 67.67 -8.37
CA PRO A 373 2.72 68.40 -7.26
C PRO A 373 2.00 69.66 -7.76
N LYS A 374 0.72 69.72 -7.46
CA LYS A 374 -0.11 70.93 -7.72
C LYS A 374 -0.31 71.68 -6.42
N PHE A 375 -0.20 72.98 -6.49
CA PHE A 375 -0.39 73.81 -5.29
C PHE A 375 -1.60 74.70 -5.50
N LYS A 376 -2.40 74.82 -4.45
CA LYS A 376 -3.52 75.78 -4.34
C LYS A 376 -3.37 76.65 -3.13
N GLN A 377 -3.87 77.87 -3.20
CA GLN A 377 -3.92 78.74 -2.05
C GLN A 377 -5.09 78.29 -1.10
N ASN A 378 -4.78 78.13 0.19
CA ASN A 378 -5.80 77.94 1.19
C ASN A 378 -6.49 79.27 1.54
N ALA A 379 -7.53 79.22 2.39
CA ALA A 379 -8.26 80.40 2.84
C ALA A 379 -7.38 81.43 3.58
N LYS A 380 -6.15 81.07 3.96
CA LYS A 380 -5.15 81.95 4.62
C LYS A 380 -4.10 82.46 3.64
N GLY A 381 -4.20 82.21 2.32
CA GLY A 381 -3.24 82.63 1.32
C GLY A 381 -1.96 81.81 1.24
N GLU A 382 -1.82 80.67 1.99
CA GLU A 382 -0.70 79.78 1.98
C GLU A 382 -0.81 78.81 0.82
N LEU A 383 0.32 78.52 0.13
CA LEU A 383 0.37 77.46 -0.88
C LEU A 383 0.37 76.11 -0.22
N VAL A 384 -0.71 75.38 -0.38
CA VAL A 384 -0.85 74.00 0.12
C VAL A 384 -0.90 73.06 -1.09
N GLU A 385 -0.20 71.94 -0.95
CA GLU A 385 -0.20 70.90 -2.00
C GLU A 385 -1.62 70.36 -2.26
N ASP A 386 -2.07 70.49 -3.50
CA ASP A 386 -3.40 70.00 -3.93
C ASP A 386 -3.33 68.55 -4.33
N LYS A 387 -3.35 67.67 -3.34
CA LYS A 387 -3.37 66.19 -3.53
C LYS A 387 -4.75 65.71 -3.93
N LEU A 388 -4.75 64.65 -4.79
CA LEU A 388 -6.00 63.96 -5.09
C LEU A 388 -6.69 63.50 -3.79
N LYS A 389 -8.00 63.64 -3.76
CA LYS A 389 -8.79 63.13 -2.61
C LYS A 389 -8.66 61.61 -2.58
N MET A 390 -8.19 61.09 -1.47
CA MET A 390 -7.97 59.65 -1.28
C MET A 390 -9.25 58.83 -1.28
N GLY A 391 -10.41 59.43 -0.97
CA GLY A 391 -11.70 58.72 -1.00
C GLY A 391 -11.68 57.38 -0.31
N ALA A 392 -12.12 56.35 -1.00
CA ALA A 392 -12.12 54.96 -0.55
C ALA A 392 -10.69 54.33 -0.51
N MET A 393 -9.67 54.97 -1.07
CA MET A 393 -8.26 54.55 -1.04
C MET A 393 -7.47 55.23 0.12
N LYS A 394 -8.17 55.71 1.16
CA LYS A 394 -7.54 56.34 2.33
C LYS A 394 -6.60 55.37 3.04
N GLY A 395 -5.36 55.83 3.25
CA GLY A 395 -4.30 55.01 3.86
C GLY A 395 -3.45 54.20 2.88
N ARG A 396 -3.72 54.32 1.57
CA ARG A 396 -2.92 53.69 0.50
C ARG A 396 -1.88 54.70 -0.07
N ASP A 397 -0.89 54.15 -0.75
CA ASP A 397 0.12 54.94 -1.40
C ASP A 397 -0.46 55.88 -2.47
N TYR A 398 0.16 57.05 -2.64
CA TYR A 398 -0.30 58.07 -3.63
C TYR A 398 -0.31 57.52 -5.05
N SER A 399 0.64 56.65 -5.43
CA SER A 399 0.71 55.97 -6.70
C SER A 399 -0.54 55.07 -6.94
N THR A 400 -1.06 54.43 -5.91
CA THR A 400 -2.27 53.61 -5.94
C THR A 400 -3.53 54.46 -6.15
N VAL A 401 -3.57 55.64 -5.51
CA VAL A 401 -4.67 56.59 -5.73
C VAL A 401 -4.68 57.15 -7.16
N ILE A 402 -3.52 57.45 -7.75
CA ILE A 402 -3.39 57.88 -9.14
C ILE A 402 -3.84 56.74 -10.09
N THR A 403 -3.37 55.52 -9.86
CA THR A 403 -3.74 54.34 -10.66
C THR A 403 -5.26 54.09 -10.60
N ASP A 404 -5.87 54.16 -9.41
CA ASP A 404 -7.32 54.01 -9.23
C ASP A 404 -8.09 55.11 -10.00
N LYS A 405 -7.64 56.37 -9.93
CA LYS A 405 -8.27 57.47 -10.62
C LYS A 405 -8.22 57.31 -12.13
N ILE A 406 -7.06 57.07 -12.72
CA ILE A 406 -6.91 56.94 -14.17
C ILE A 406 -7.72 55.74 -14.69
N THR A 407 -7.65 54.60 -14.03
CA THR A 407 -8.37 53.42 -14.46
C THR A 407 -9.89 53.59 -14.29
N THR A 408 -10.37 54.29 -13.26
CA THR A 408 -11.78 54.60 -13.08
C THR A 408 -12.27 55.53 -14.20
N ASP A 409 -11.58 56.64 -14.46
CA ASP A 409 -11.93 57.59 -15.49
C ASP A 409 -11.88 56.97 -16.89
N PHE A 410 -10.95 56.00 -17.12
CA PHE A 410 -10.84 55.26 -18.37
C PHE A 410 -12.04 54.30 -18.56
N TYR A 411 -12.39 53.53 -17.54
CA TYR A 411 -13.49 52.56 -17.62
C TYR A 411 -14.86 53.21 -17.66
N GLU A 412 -15.05 54.37 -17.06
CA GLU A 412 -16.27 55.18 -17.23
C GLU A 412 -16.49 55.57 -18.69
N ARG A 413 -15.39 55.92 -19.38
CA ARG A 413 -15.41 56.26 -20.81
C ARG A 413 -15.49 55.02 -21.72
N ASN A 414 -15.02 53.84 -21.25
CA ASN A 414 -14.90 52.63 -22.03
C ASN A 414 -15.46 51.40 -21.26
N PRO A 415 -16.77 51.31 -21.02
CA PRO A 415 -17.32 50.22 -20.19
C PRO A 415 -17.08 48.81 -20.71
N LYS A 416 -16.89 48.65 -22.03
CA LYS A 416 -16.63 47.36 -22.68
C LYS A 416 -15.21 46.80 -22.41
N LEU A 417 -14.29 47.62 -21.93
CA LEU A 417 -12.92 47.27 -21.66
C LEU A 417 -12.67 47.01 -20.16
N ILE A 418 -13.72 47.00 -19.35
CA ILE A 418 -13.62 46.69 -17.90
C ILE A 418 -13.06 45.31 -17.72
N ASN A 419 -11.91 45.23 -17.00
CA ASN A 419 -11.30 43.96 -16.63
C ASN A 419 -11.84 43.54 -15.25
N GLN A 420 -12.61 42.45 -15.22
CA GLN A 420 -13.27 41.94 -13.98
C GLN A 420 -12.28 41.58 -12.89
N TYR A 421 -11.08 41.11 -13.20
CA TYR A 421 -10.06 40.72 -12.23
C TYR A 421 -9.40 41.97 -11.60
N PHE A 422 -9.18 42.98 -12.41
CA PHE A 422 -8.71 44.27 -11.91
C PHE A 422 -9.74 44.93 -10.98
N GLU A 423 -11.03 44.89 -11.34
CA GLU A 423 -12.11 45.36 -10.45
C GLU A 423 -12.20 44.57 -9.15
N GLY A 424 -11.97 43.27 -9.21
CA GLY A 424 -11.87 42.42 -8.00
C GLY A 424 -10.74 42.88 -7.06
N LEU A 425 -9.54 43.12 -7.60
CA LEU A 425 -8.41 43.67 -6.84
C LEU A 425 -8.73 45.08 -6.33
N ARG A 426 -9.34 45.94 -7.15
CA ARG A 426 -9.79 47.28 -6.74
C ARG A 426 -10.78 47.22 -5.58
N SER A 427 -11.76 46.35 -5.64
CA SER A 427 -12.72 46.13 -4.53
C SER A 427 -12.01 45.72 -3.25
N THR A 428 -11.05 44.82 -3.35
CA THR A 428 -10.23 44.39 -2.23
C THR A 428 -9.40 45.54 -1.65
N MET A 429 -8.83 46.39 -2.51
CA MET A 429 -8.06 47.56 -2.08
C MET A 429 -8.93 48.63 -1.39
N LYS A 430 -10.21 48.76 -1.78
CA LYS A 430 -11.18 49.68 -1.15
C LYS A 430 -11.76 49.15 0.15
N SER A 431 -11.62 47.86 0.43
CA SER A 431 -12.04 47.24 1.67
C SER A 431 -11.14 47.66 2.83
N ASP A 432 -11.67 47.55 4.06
CA ASP A 432 -10.93 47.83 5.28
C ASP A 432 -9.63 46.98 5.34
N GLN A 433 -8.52 47.64 5.59
CA GLN A 433 -7.21 47.01 5.67
C GLN A 433 -7.14 45.95 6.80
N GLN A 434 -7.82 46.18 7.92
CA GLN A 434 -7.90 45.19 9.00
C GLN A 434 -8.67 43.94 8.57
N TYR A 435 -9.73 44.11 7.79
CA TYR A 435 -10.51 42.98 7.24
C TYR A 435 -9.69 42.16 6.24
N THR A 436 -9.02 42.83 5.31
CA THR A 436 -8.14 42.15 4.34
C THR A 436 -6.99 41.41 5.04
N SER A 437 -6.37 42.00 6.07
CA SER A 437 -5.33 41.34 6.87
C SER A 437 -5.82 40.07 7.57
N LYS A 438 -7.03 40.08 8.11
CA LYS A 438 -7.63 38.88 8.73
C LYS A 438 -7.87 37.77 7.71
N LEU A 439 -8.32 38.12 6.51
CA LEU A 439 -8.58 37.19 5.43
C LEU A 439 -7.29 36.56 4.87
N THR A 440 -6.22 37.34 4.77
CA THR A 440 -4.91 36.84 4.31
C THR A 440 -4.13 36.10 5.40
N ALA A 441 -4.47 36.30 6.69
CA ALA A 441 -3.79 35.70 7.83
C ALA A 441 -3.79 34.16 7.81
N SER A 442 -4.76 33.52 7.16
CA SER A 442 -4.83 32.07 7.00
C SER A 442 -4.04 31.56 5.76
N LEU A 443 -3.90 32.39 4.70
CA LEU A 443 -3.19 32.06 3.47
C LEU A 443 -1.67 32.16 3.63
N ILE A 444 -1.19 33.23 4.28
CA ILE A 444 0.24 33.48 4.42
C ILE A 444 0.96 32.32 5.12
N PRO A 445 0.49 31.72 6.22
CA PRO A 445 1.14 30.58 6.83
C PRO A 445 1.23 29.36 5.89
N LEU A 446 0.17 29.06 5.14
CA LEU A 446 0.17 27.96 4.15
C LEU A 446 1.23 28.21 3.08
N LEU A 447 1.21 29.39 2.45
CA LEU A 447 2.18 29.73 1.41
C LEU A 447 3.62 29.82 1.98
N THR A 448 3.78 30.24 3.23
CA THR A 448 5.09 30.26 3.89
C THR A 448 5.64 28.85 4.05
N LYS A 449 4.82 27.85 4.43
CA LYS A 449 5.23 26.46 4.49
C LYS A 449 5.72 25.95 3.14
N LEU A 450 4.99 26.28 2.06
CA LEU A 450 5.34 25.86 0.69
C LEU A 450 6.49 26.66 0.05
N THR A 451 6.93 27.77 0.65
CA THR A 451 7.98 28.65 0.12
C THR A 451 9.14 28.87 1.07
N SER A 452 9.29 28.03 2.11
CA SER A 452 10.37 28.15 3.09
C SER A 452 11.66 27.48 2.59
N GLY A 453 12.80 28.18 2.75
CA GLY A 453 14.13 27.63 2.48
C GLY A 453 14.30 27.05 1.09
N GLN A 454 15.06 25.96 0.98
CA GLN A 454 15.34 25.27 -0.28
C GLN A 454 14.11 24.57 -0.90
N LEU A 455 13.03 24.42 -0.14
CA LEU A 455 11.77 23.88 -0.66
C LEU A 455 11.18 24.78 -1.77
N ALA A 456 11.33 26.09 -1.60
CA ALA A 456 10.87 27.04 -2.62
C ALA A 456 11.47 26.75 -4.01
N ASP A 457 12.72 26.32 -4.06
CA ASP A 457 13.45 26.09 -5.31
C ASP A 457 12.98 24.84 -6.06
N ILE A 458 12.30 23.90 -5.39
CA ILE A 458 11.75 22.71 -6.02
C ILE A 458 10.24 22.80 -6.30
N ILE A 459 9.48 23.59 -5.51
CA ILE A 459 8.01 23.73 -5.67
C ILE A 459 7.64 25.03 -6.40
N SER A 460 8.46 26.05 -6.33
CA SER A 460 8.29 27.31 -7.03
C SER A 460 9.56 27.65 -7.84
N PRO A 461 9.98 26.74 -8.73
CA PRO A 461 11.23 26.89 -9.45
C PRO A 461 11.22 28.12 -10.35
N ASP A 462 12.38 28.73 -10.50
CA ASP A 462 12.63 29.68 -11.57
C ASP A 462 12.94 28.88 -12.84
N PHE A 463 12.03 28.94 -13.81
CA PHE A 463 12.19 28.23 -15.09
C PHE A 463 13.14 28.96 -16.06
N ASP A 464 13.46 30.23 -15.78
CA ASP A 464 14.39 31.04 -16.58
C ASP A 464 15.85 30.84 -16.12
N ASP A 465 16.07 30.18 -14.98
CA ASP A 465 17.41 29.83 -14.51
C ASP A 465 17.99 28.65 -15.31
N ILE A 466 18.80 28.98 -16.32
CA ILE A 466 19.50 28.01 -17.19
C ILE A 466 20.59 27.24 -16.41
N ALA A 467 21.08 27.77 -15.29
CA ALA A 467 22.09 27.10 -14.50
C ALA A 467 21.54 25.92 -13.69
N ASP A 468 20.24 25.92 -13.40
CA ASP A 468 19.57 24.83 -12.70
C ASP A 468 19.18 23.69 -13.67
N LYS A 469 20.02 22.66 -13.72
CA LYS A 469 19.91 21.50 -14.61
C LYS A 469 18.97 20.39 -14.10
N ARG A 470 18.35 20.58 -12.94
CA ARG A 470 17.40 19.60 -12.39
C ARG A 470 16.23 19.40 -13.34
N THR A 471 15.78 18.15 -13.47
CA THR A 471 14.65 17.81 -14.35
C THR A 471 13.36 18.45 -13.85
N THR A 472 12.53 18.96 -14.78
CA THR A 472 11.21 19.47 -14.45
C THR A 472 10.18 18.36 -14.55
N PHE A 473 9.40 18.17 -13.49
CA PHE A 473 8.25 17.28 -13.43
C PHE A 473 6.97 18.01 -13.82
N SER A 474 6.11 17.36 -14.57
CA SER A 474 4.67 17.70 -14.71
C SER A 474 3.89 16.43 -15.01
N TRP A 475 2.62 16.38 -14.62
CA TRP A 475 1.77 15.21 -14.91
C TRP A 475 1.64 14.97 -16.41
N ASP A 476 1.52 16.01 -17.24
CA ASP A 476 1.50 15.86 -18.70
C ASP A 476 2.74 15.12 -19.22
N LYS A 477 3.89 15.59 -18.82
CA LYS A 477 5.18 15.04 -19.27
C LYS A 477 5.36 13.58 -18.84
N ILE A 478 5.02 13.25 -17.60
CA ILE A 478 5.18 11.89 -17.09
C ILE A 478 4.17 10.92 -17.69
N ILE A 479 2.92 11.35 -17.91
CA ILE A 479 1.88 10.53 -18.53
C ILE A 479 2.26 10.23 -19.99
N GLN A 480 2.62 11.25 -20.77
CA GLN A 480 3.00 11.07 -22.18
C GLN A 480 4.23 10.18 -22.35
N ARG A 481 5.20 10.28 -21.43
CA ARG A 481 6.42 9.47 -21.45
C ARG A 481 6.27 8.11 -20.78
N ARG A 482 5.12 7.80 -20.17
CA ARG A 482 4.92 6.60 -19.34
C ARG A 482 6.04 6.46 -18.31
N GLY A 483 6.30 7.58 -17.62
CA GLY A 483 7.48 7.72 -16.77
C GLY A 483 7.35 7.03 -15.43
N ILE A 484 8.48 6.96 -14.74
CA ILE A 484 8.59 6.43 -13.38
C ILE A 484 8.68 7.63 -12.43
N PHE A 485 7.98 7.58 -11.32
CA PHE A 485 7.94 8.67 -10.35
C PHE A 485 8.09 8.17 -8.92
N TYR A 486 9.01 8.77 -8.18
CA TYR A 486 9.16 8.56 -6.75
C TYR A 486 9.06 9.89 -6.01
N CYS A 487 8.13 9.98 -5.07
CA CYS A 487 7.90 11.14 -4.21
C CYS A 487 8.18 10.80 -2.76
N GLY A 488 9.34 11.17 -2.27
CA GLY A 488 9.76 11.04 -0.87
C GLY A 488 9.50 12.32 -0.09
N LEU A 489 8.52 12.29 0.82
CA LEU A 489 8.03 13.50 1.50
C LEU A 489 8.71 13.79 2.84
N SER A 490 9.51 12.86 3.37
CA SER A 490 10.22 13.03 4.65
C SER A 490 9.36 13.51 5.82
N ALA A 491 8.13 12.99 5.93
CA ALA A 491 7.12 13.41 6.91
C ALA A 491 7.58 13.24 8.38
N MET A 492 8.58 12.41 8.64
CA MET A 492 9.16 12.25 9.98
C MET A 492 9.95 13.50 10.43
N GLN A 493 10.40 14.35 9.50
CA GLN A 493 11.10 15.59 9.81
C GLN A 493 10.13 16.75 9.95
N ASP A 494 9.16 16.87 9.02
CA ASP A 494 8.13 17.88 9.02
C ASP A 494 6.85 17.34 8.38
N GLU A 495 5.95 16.81 9.23
CA GLU A 495 4.68 16.21 8.79
C GLU A 495 3.79 17.24 8.09
N VAL A 496 3.76 18.47 8.59
CA VAL A 496 2.85 19.50 8.09
C VAL A 496 3.23 19.98 6.68
N THR A 497 4.51 20.16 6.43
CA THR A 497 5.02 20.52 5.10
C THR A 497 4.88 19.34 4.13
N ALA A 498 5.19 18.12 4.56
CA ALA A 498 5.03 16.91 3.77
C ALA A 498 3.58 16.71 3.31
N GLU A 499 2.62 16.93 4.21
CA GLU A 499 1.18 16.86 3.94
C GLU A 499 0.77 17.94 2.93
N ALA A 500 1.17 19.19 3.13
CA ALA A 500 0.85 20.29 2.22
C ALA A 500 1.40 20.03 0.81
N VAL A 501 2.64 19.56 0.70
CA VAL A 501 3.27 19.21 -0.59
C VAL A 501 2.57 18.02 -1.24
N GLY A 502 2.30 16.94 -0.50
CA GLY A 502 1.56 15.79 -1.01
C GLY A 502 0.19 16.18 -1.58
N ASN A 503 -0.53 17.02 -0.86
CA ASN A 503 -1.83 17.52 -1.29
C ASN A 503 -1.74 18.33 -2.60
N THR A 504 -0.66 19.06 -2.86
CA THR A 504 -0.49 19.79 -4.15
C THR A 504 -0.38 18.82 -5.32
N PHE A 505 0.32 17.68 -5.16
CA PHE A 505 0.42 16.66 -6.20
C PHE A 505 -0.93 16.01 -6.51
N PHE A 506 -1.72 15.71 -5.46
CA PHE A 506 -3.04 15.10 -5.65
C PHE A 506 -4.04 16.10 -6.26
N ALA A 507 -4.04 17.36 -5.82
CA ALA A 507 -4.89 18.40 -6.37
C ALA A 507 -4.62 18.64 -7.87
N ASP A 508 -3.34 18.66 -8.26
CA ASP A 508 -2.94 18.76 -9.65
C ASP A 508 -3.37 17.53 -10.47
N LEU A 509 -3.20 16.31 -9.90
CA LEU A 509 -3.62 15.08 -10.54
C LEU A 509 -5.15 14.99 -10.72
N VAL A 510 -5.94 15.45 -9.74
CA VAL A 510 -7.41 15.55 -9.85
C VAL A 510 -7.80 16.45 -11.02
N ALA A 511 -7.19 17.63 -11.12
CA ALA A 511 -7.43 18.55 -12.22
C ALA A 511 -7.05 17.92 -13.57
N LYS A 512 -5.91 17.20 -13.60
CA LYS A 512 -5.44 16.49 -14.80
C LYS A 512 -6.36 15.35 -15.21
N ALA A 513 -6.84 14.57 -14.26
CA ALA A 513 -7.83 13.52 -14.50
C ALA A 513 -9.13 14.11 -15.09
N GLY A 514 -9.58 15.25 -14.57
CA GLY A 514 -10.72 16.00 -15.15
C GLY A 514 -10.47 16.45 -16.60
N GLU A 515 -9.26 16.92 -16.90
CA GLU A 515 -8.87 17.31 -18.25
C GLU A 515 -8.85 16.10 -19.21
N ILE A 516 -8.26 14.98 -18.78
CA ILE A 516 -8.23 13.73 -19.56
C ILE A 516 -9.65 13.22 -19.84
N ASN A 517 -10.54 13.25 -18.85
CA ASN A 517 -11.93 12.83 -19.04
C ASN A 517 -12.70 13.72 -20.05
N ASN A 518 -12.41 15.03 -20.07
CA ASN A 518 -13.11 15.96 -20.94
C ASN A 518 -12.53 16.03 -22.36
N TYR A 519 -11.22 15.99 -22.48
CA TYR A 519 -10.51 16.30 -23.74
C TYR A 519 -9.60 15.18 -24.23
N GLY A 520 -9.44 14.08 -23.46
CA GLY A 520 -8.48 13.02 -23.73
C GLY A 520 -7.04 13.45 -23.41
N ILE A 521 -6.12 12.51 -23.56
CA ILE A 521 -4.68 12.72 -23.24
C ILE A 521 -4.04 13.79 -24.13
N ASN A 522 -4.50 13.92 -25.36
CA ASN A 522 -3.95 14.86 -26.36
C ASN A 522 -4.73 16.19 -26.43
N LYS A 523 -5.46 16.55 -25.39
CA LYS A 523 -6.17 17.82 -25.26
C LYS A 523 -7.08 18.16 -26.47
N GLY A 524 -7.71 17.13 -27.07
CA GLY A 524 -8.63 17.28 -28.21
C GLY A 524 -7.96 17.55 -29.57
N MET A 525 -6.63 17.31 -29.68
CA MET A 525 -5.95 17.46 -30.96
C MET A 525 -6.44 16.44 -32.01
N PRO A 526 -6.64 16.82 -33.28
CA PRO A 526 -7.05 15.90 -34.32
C PRO A 526 -6.05 14.78 -34.54
N GLY A 527 -6.54 13.55 -34.73
CA GLY A 527 -5.69 12.37 -34.99
C GLY A 527 -5.32 11.54 -33.78
N ALA A 528 -5.64 11.98 -32.56
CA ALA A 528 -5.48 11.18 -31.38
C ALA A 528 -6.77 10.43 -31.04
N SER A 529 -6.66 9.14 -30.80
CA SER A 529 -7.79 8.36 -30.26
C SER A 529 -8.10 8.84 -28.86
N THR A 530 -9.32 9.34 -28.63
CA THR A 530 -9.83 9.67 -27.29
C THR A 530 -10.01 8.42 -26.41
N LYS A 531 -9.78 7.23 -26.97
CA LYS A 531 -9.97 5.93 -26.31
C LYS A 531 -8.67 5.38 -25.70
N ASP A 532 -7.50 5.90 -26.03
CA ASP A 532 -6.24 5.40 -25.50
C ASP A 532 -5.95 6.01 -24.13
N ILE A 533 -6.45 5.37 -23.09
CA ILE A 533 -6.16 5.75 -21.71
C ILE A 533 -4.79 5.20 -21.31
N ILE A 534 -3.87 6.09 -20.94
CA ILE A 534 -2.60 5.69 -20.35
C ILE A 534 -2.81 5.44 -18.85
N PRO A 535 -2.54 4.21 -18.35
CA PRO A 535 -2.68 3.93 -16.93
C PRO A 535 -1.73 4.78 -16.08
N ILE A 536 -2.24 5.30 -14.95
CA ILE A 536 -1.47 6.04 -13.96
C ILE A 536 -1.50 5.19 -12.68
N ASN A 537 -0.50 4.28 -12.54
CA ASN A 537 -0.42 3.38 -11.41
C ASN A 537 0.31 4.07 -10.25
N LEU A 538 -0.39 4.33 -9.16
CA LEU A 538 0.13 5.02 -7.98
C LEU A 538 0.10 4.11 -6.77
N HIS A 539 1.24 3.96 -6.12
CA HIS A 539 1.40 3.25 -4.86
C HIS A 539 1.60 4.27 -3.75
N CYS A 540 0.68 4.32 -2.80
CA CYS A 540 0.70 5.27 -1.68
C CYS A 540 1.06 4.54 -0.39
N ASP A 541 2.36 4.56 -0.01
CA ASP A 541 2.78 4.00 1.28
C ASP A 541 2.33 4.93 2.42
N GLU A 542 2.08 4.37 3.60
CA GLU A 542 1.50 5.09 4.75
C GLU A 542 0.35 6.02 4.35
N PHE A 543 -0.61 5.44 3.63
CA PHE A 543 -1.72 6.18 2.98
C PHE A 543 -2.44 7.15 3.91
N GLN A 544 -2.56 6.83 5.21
CA GLN A 544 -3.14 7.73 6.22
C GLN A 544 -2.42 9.09 6.32
N ALA A 545 -1.14 9.17 5.97
CA ALA A 545 -0.40 10.44 5.95
C ALA A 545 -0.73 11.31 4.73
N LEU A 546 -1.41 10.76 3.73
CA LEU A 546 -1.70 11.40 2.45
C LEU A 546 -3.17 11.83 2.28
N ILE A 547 -4.09 11.38 3.15
CA ILE A 547 -5.55 11.57 2.99
C ILE A 547 -6.11 12.77 3.74
N SER A 548 -5.32 13.78 4.00
CA SER A 548 -5.75 14.96 4.77
C SER A 548 -6.70 15.90 4.03
N SER A 549 -6.83 15.74 2.70
CA SER A 549 -7.64 16.63 1.86
C SER A 549 -8.79 15.91 1.15
N ASP A 550 -9.84 16.67 0.83
CA ASP A 550 -10.96 16.21 0.00
C ASP A 550 -10.52 15.83 -1.43
N GLU A 551 -9.30 16.21 -1.83
CA GLU A 551 -8.74 15.91 -3.15
C GLU A 551 -8.46 14.42 -3.34
N VAL A 552 -7.96 13.74 -2.32
CA VAL A 552 -7.72 12.28 -2.39
C VAL A 552 -9.05 11.53 -2.49
N ILE A 553 -10.07 11.99 -1.78
CA ILE A 553 -11.43 11.42 -1.87
C ILE A 553 -11.99 11.63 -3.30
N SER A 554 -11.81 12.82 -3.84
CA SER A 554 -12.20 13.15 -5.22
C SER A 554 -11.47 12.28 -6.25
N LEU A 555 -10.18 12.05 -6.04
CA LEU A 555 -9.35 11.22 -6.90
C LEU A 555 -9.86 9.76 -6.89
N LEU A 556 -10.10 9.18 -5.72
CA LEU A 556 -10.64 7.81 -5.59
C LEU A 556 -12.03 7.67 -6.25
N ASN A 557 -12.88 8.69 -6.11
CA ASN A 557 -14.27 8.62 -6.61
C ASN A 557 -14.39 8.80 -8.12
N ARG A 558 -13.50 9.59 -8.76
CA ARG A 558 -13.76 10.13 -10.10
C ARG A 558 -12.65 9.91 -11.13
N SER A 559 -11.47 9.47 -10.72
CA SER A 559 -10.32 9.42 -11.62
C SER A 559 -10.07 8.07 -12.30
N GLY A 560 -10.81 7.03 -11.93
CA GLY A 560 -10.69 5.70 -12.54
C GLY A 560 -10.89 5.71 -14.05
N SER A 561 -11.86 6.51 -14.55
CA SER A 561 -12.11 6.71 -15.99
C SER A 561 -10.96 7.43 -16.72
N ALA A 562 -10.16 8.23 -16.01
CA ALA A 562 -8.96 8.88 -16.54
C ALA A 562 -7.71 7.97 -16.48
N GLY A 563 -7.85 6.72 -16.03
CA GLY A 563 -6.77 5.75 -15.94
C GLY A 563 -6.00 5.76 -14.62
N VAL A 564 -6.41 6.54 -13.63
CA VAL A 564 -5.74 6.55 -12.31
C VAL A 564 -6.10 5.29 -11.53
N ARG A 565 -5.08 4.58 -11.05
CA ARG A 565 -5.17 3.33 -10.31
C ARG A 565 -4.35 3.45 -9.04
N ILE A 566 -5.01 3.51 -7.90
CA ILE A 566 -4.35 3.70 -6.60
C ILE A 566 -4.25 2.37 -5.88
N MET A 567 -3.06 2.07 -5.36
CA MET A 567 -2.83 1.02 -4.39
C MET A 567 -2.34 1.65 -3.09
N ALA A 568 -3.21 1.68 -2.09
CA ALA A 568 -2.97 2.28 -0.79
C ALA A 568 -2.41 1.24 0.19
N TYR A 569 -1.43 1.64 1.02
CA TYR A 569 -0.86 0.81 2.07
C TYR A 569 -1.02 1.52 3.40
N THR A 570 -1.65 0.87 4.36
CA THR A 570 -1.91 1.45 5.69
C THR A 570 -1.74 0.40 6.79
N GLN A 571 -1.67 0.83 8.04
CA GLN A 571 -1.52 -0.10 9.15
C GLN A 571 -2.87 -0.56 9.69
N THR A 572 -3.78 0.37 9.96
CA THR A 572 -5.09 0.07 10.53
C THR A 572 -6.19 0.91 9.88
N ARG A 573 -7.44 0.44 10.01
CA ARG A 573 -8.62 1.23 9.64
C ARG A 573 -8.74 2.48 10.51
N ALA A 574 -8.41 2.36 11.80
CA ALA A 574 -8.49 3.45 12.76
C ALA A 574 -7.54 4.62 12.41
N ASP A 575 -6.39 4.37 11.75
CA ASP A 575 -5.48 5.45 11.32
C ASP A 575 -6.14 6.35 10.28
N ILE A 576 -6.93 5.75 9.36
CA ILE A 576 -7.70 6.49 8.36
C ILE A 576 -8.80 7.33 9.03
N GLU A 577 -9.54 6.73 9.97
CA GLU A 577 -10.60 7.41 10.70
C GLU A 577 -10.07 8.58 11.54
N ALA A 578 -8.97 8.35 12.25
CA ALA A 578 -8.31 9.38 13.05
C ALA A 578 -7.85 10.58 12.21
N LYS A 579 -7.29 10.31 11.02
CA LYS A 579 -6.81 11.38 10.12
C LYS A 579 -7.94 12.19 9.52
N LEU A 580 -9.03 11.55 9.12
CA LEU A 580 -10.20 12.22 8.53
C LEU A 580 -11.12 12.87 9.60
N GLY A 581 -10.98 12.49 10.87
CA GLY A 581 -11.77 12.99 11.99
C GLY A 581 -13.26 12.62 11.94
N ASP A 582 -13.68 11.82 10.94
CA ASP A 582 -15.08 11.42 10.73
C ASP A 582 -15.14 10.00 10.17
N LYS A 583 -15.88 9.13 10.87
CA LYS A 583 -16.09 7.75 10.48
C LYS A 583 -16.82 7.63 9.12
N ALA A 584 -17.81 8.48 8.88
CA ALA A 584 -18.57 8.44 7.62
C ALA A 584 -17.67 8.79 6.42
N LYS A 585 -16.77 9.77 6.57
CA LYS A 585 -15.76 10.08 5.53
C LYS A 585 -14.80 8.92 5.32
N ALA A 586 -14.36 8.26 6.39
CA ALA A 586 -13.51 7.08 6.30
C ALA A 586 -14.20 5.93 5.57
N ASP A 587 -15.48 5.69 5.85
CA ASP A 587 -16.27 4.67 5.16
C ASP A 587 -16.44 4.99 3.65
N VAL A 588 -16.59 6.27 3.29
CA VAL A 588 -16.58 6.72 1.88
C VAL A 588 -15.25 6.40 1.20
N VAL A 589 -14.12 6.72 1.85
CA VAL A 589 -12.78 6.41 1.32
C VAL A 589 -12.59 4.92 1.15
N LEU A 590 -12.90 4.14 2.18
CA LEU A 590 -12.74 2.68 2.17
C LEU A 590 -13.68 1.99 1.18
N GLY A 591 -14.88 2.56 0.97
CA GLY A 591 -15.86 2.07 0.00
C GLY A 591 -15.38 2.10 -1.45
N ASN A 592 -14.40 2.94 -1.77
CA ASN A 592 -13.83 3.06 -3.12
C ASN A 592 -12.80 1.97 -3.47
N PHE A 593 -12.35 1.19 -2.49
CA PHE A 593 -11.39 0.12 -2.75
C PHE A 593 -12.11 -1.19 -3.04
N ASN A 594 -12.06 -1.64 -4.29
CA ASN A 594 -12.63 -2.92 -4.71
C ASN A 594 -11.69 -4.10 -4.44
N ASN A 595 -10.38 -3.83 -4.31
CA ASN A 595 -9.39 -4.85 -4.04
C ASN A 595 -8.81 -4.64 -2.63
N VAL A 596 -9.11 -5.56 -1.73
CA VAL A 596 -8.68 -5.48 -0.32
C VAL A 596 -7.68 -6.58 -0.03
N PHE A 597 -6.49 -6.18 0.45
CA PHE A 597 -5.44 -7.09 0.89
C PHE A 597 -5.27 -6.95 2.40
N MET A 598 -5.34 -8.05 3.12
CA MET A 598 -5.24 -8.06 4.57
C MET A 598 -4.10 -8.95 5.02
N MET A 599 -3.01 -8.33 5.47
CA MET A 599 -1.91 -9.00 6.17
C MET A 599 -2.24 -9.09 7.65
N ARG A 600 -1.28 -9.56 8.47
CA ARG A 600 -1.46 -9.56 9.91
C ARG A 600 -1.68 -8.14 10.43
N VAL A 601 -2.77 -7.94 11.16
CA VAL A 601 -3.12 -6.69 11.84
C VAL A 601 -3.13 -6.90 13.35
N ALA A 602 -2.97 -5.81 14.11
CA ALA A 602 -2.86 -5.87 15.56
C ALA A 602 -4.21 -5.82 16.27
N ASN A 603 -5.23 -5.21 15.67
CA ASN A 603 -6.53 -5.01 16.27
C ASN A 603 -7.67 -5.72 15.52
N LYS A 604 -8.68 -6.11 16.26
CA LYS A 604 -9.85 -6.80 15.77
C LYS A 604 -10.66 -5.93 14.80
N TYR A 605 -10.83 -4.66 15.11
CA TYR A 605 -11.59 -3.70 14.31
C TYR A 605 -11.10 -3.59 12.85
N THR A 606 -9.79 -3.68 12.64
CA THR A 606 -9.24 -3.71 11.27
C THR A 606 -9.43 -5.07 10.61
N ALA A 607 -9.35 -6.17 11.38
CA ALA A 607 -9.61 -7.51 10.83
C ALA A 607 -11.08 -7.67 10.39
N GLU A 608 -12.02 -7.15 11.17
CA GLU A 608 -13.46 -7.14 10.89
C GLU A 608 -13.78 -6.52 9.54
N TYR A 609 -13.03 -5.51 9.10
CA TYR A 609 -13.24 -4.89 7.78
C TYR A 609 -13.21 -5.90 6.62
N LEU A 610 -12.35 -6.93 6.67
CA LEU A 610 -12.34 -7.99 5.67
C LEU A 610 -13.35 -9.08 6.00
N THR A 611 -13.47 -9.49 7.27
CA THR A 611 -14.31 -10.62 7.65
C THR A 611 -15.81 -10.34 7.48
N GLU A 612 -16.23 -9.08 7.58
CA GLU A 612 -17.59 -8.64 7.29
C GLU A 612 -17.92 -8.55 5.80
N MET A 613 -16.90 -8.34 4.94
CA MET A 613 -17.10 -8.28 3.49
C MET A 613 -17.24 -9.65 2.84
N VAL A 614 -16.62 -10.66 3.42
CA VAL A 614 -16.58 -12.00 2.85
C VAL A 614 -17.76 -12.82 3.33
N ARG A 615 -18.12 -13.83 2.54
CA ARG A 615 -19.23 -14.73 2.87
C ARG A 615 -18.97 -15.53 4.14
N THR A 616 -20.03 -16.08 4.71
CA THR A 616 -19.98 -17.09 5.75
C THR A 616 -19.85 -18.49 5.14
N ALA A 617 -19.35 -19.44 5.91
CA ALA A 617 -19.22 -20.84 5.56
C ALA A 617 -19.87 -21.71 6.65
N ASP A 618 -20.39 -22.88 6.25
CA ASP A 618 -20.88 -23.87 7.18
C ASP A 618 -19.76 -24.84 7.52
N VAL A 619 -19.43 -24.97 8.82
CA VAL A 619 -18.34 -25.80 9.32
C VAL A 619 -18.93 -26.99 10.08
N MET A 620 -18.42 -28.19 9.78
CA MET A 620 -18.82 -29.41 10.46
C MET A 620 -18.01 -29.66 11.72
N ALA A 621 -18.64 -29.65 12.87
CA ALA A 621 -18.07 -30.10 14.12
C ALA A 621 -18.48 -31.55 14.40
N ILE A 622 -17.52 -32.42 14.72
CA ILE A 622 -17.82 -33.77 15.16
C ILE A 622 -17.73 -33.77 16.69
N ASP A 623 -18.89 -33.81 17.34
CA ASP A 623 -18.99 -34.02 18.77
C ASP A 623 -19.05 -35.51 19.06
N THR A 624 -18.06 -36.02 19.76
CA THR A 624 -18.05 -37.37 20.30
C THR A 624 -18.72 -37.36 21.67
N MET A 625 -19.99 -37.69 21.75
CA MET A 625 -20.64 -37.99 23.02
C MET A 625 -20.25 -39.41 23.47
N GLY A 626 -19.44 -39.51 24.49
CA GLY A 626 -19.26 -40.77 25.20
C GLY A 626 -20.45 -41.00 26.13
N ALA A 627 -21.38 -41.83 25.74
CA ALA A 627 -22.40 -42.32 26.66
C ALA A 627 -21.85 -43.58 27.33
N THR A 628 -21.50 -43.49 28.63
CA THR A 628 -21.39 -44.65 29.49
C THR A 628 -22.82 -45.07 29.88
N SER A 629 -23.35 -46.09 29.24
CA SER A 629 -24.55 -46.70 29.74
C SER A 629 -24.14 -47.69 30.85
N ASP A 630 -24.51 -47.42 32.09
CA ASP A 630 -24.65 -48.46 33.10
C ASP A 630 -25.73 -49.41 32.64
N GLY A 631 -25.34 -50.47 31.98
CA GLY A 631 -26.21 -51.58 31.69
C GLY A 631 -26.55 -52.32 32.98
N GLY A 632 -27.67 -51.94 33.58
CA GLY A 632 -28.24 -52.76 34.62
C GLY A 632 -28.44 -54.16 34.06
N ALA A 633 -27.95 -55.15 34.76
CA ALA A 633 -28.10 -56.55 34.43
C ALA A 633 -29.59 -56.86 34.17
N ILE A 634 -29.96 -57.13 32.91
CA ILE A 634 -31.20 -57.78 32.61
C ILE A 634 -30.99 -59.28 32.97
N THR A 635 -31.38 -59.65 34.15
CA THR A 635 -31.59 -61.05 34.44
C THR A 635 -32.72 -61.58 33.58
N PRO A 636 -32.50 -62.55 32.69
CA PRO A 636 -33.60 -63.26 32.05
C PRO A 636 -34.33 -64.05 33.11
N LYS A 637 -35.57 -63.71 33.43
CA LYS A 637 -36.50 -64.66 34.10
C LYS A 637 -36.83 -65.74 33.09
N SER A 638 -36.06 -66.82 33.08
CA SER A 638 -36.53 -68.07 32.55
C SER A 638 -37.30 -68.77 33.67
N GLY A 639 -38.57 -68.95 33.44
CA GLY A 639 -39.36 -69.78 34.29
C GLY A 639 -38.92 -71.24 34.14
N PHE A 640 -39.10 -71.98 35.28
CA PHE A 640 -39.02 -73.42 35.43
C PHE A 640 -37.60 -74.05 35.48
N ASN A 641 -37.06 -74.17 36.65
CA ASN A 641 -36.92 -75.37 37.44
C ASN A 641 -36.12 -75.04 38.73
N GLU A 642 -36.72 -75.53 39.82
CA GLU A 642 -36.05 -75.66 41.10
C GLU A 642 -34.92 -76.67 40.94
N ASP A 643 -33.85 -76.42 41.74
CA ASP A 643 -32.66 -77.26 41.91
C ASP A 643 -31.55 -77.01 40.87
N ASP A 644 -30.69 -76.01 41.18
CA ASP A 644 -29.25 -76.24 41.26
C ASP A 644 -28.53 -74.98 41.78
N ASP A 645 -27.62 -75.25 42.66
CA ASP A 645 -26.81 -74.29 43.32
C ASP A 645 -26.00 -73.37 42.45
N ALA A 646 -26.04 -72.14 42.82
CA ALA A 646 -24.95 -71.27 43.04
C ALA A 646 -23.96 -70.88 41.96
N ASN A 647 -23.60 -69.66 42.04
CA ASN A 647 -22.38 -69.01 41.51
C ASN A 647 -22.19 -68.96 40.01
N THR A 648 -23.01 -68.18 39.36
CA THR A 648 -22.53 -67.46 38.20
C THR A 648 -22.58 -65.97 38.49
N ALA A 649 -21.43 -65.45 38.90
CA ALA A 649 -21.18 -64.03 38.90
C ALA A 649 -21.48 -63.52 37.50
N GLY A 650 -22.53 -62.72 37.36
CA GLY A 650 -22.86 -62.08 36.10
C GLY A 650 -21.69 -61.17 35.68
N GLU A 651 -20.99 -61.58 34.63
CA GLU A 651 -20.05 -60.70 33.96
C GLU A 651 -20.88 -59.51 33.37
N GLY A 652 -20.79 -58.40 34.06
CA GLY A 652 -21.35 -57.15 33.56
C GLY A 652 -20.52 -56.71 32.33
N PHE A 653 -21.11 -56.83 31.14
CA PHE A 653 -20.57 -56.24 29.93
C PHE A 653 -20.69 -54.72 30.02
N PHE A 654 -19.61 -54.06 30.37
CA PHE A 654 -19.50 -52.60 30.21
C PHE A 654 -19.26 -52.26 28.74
N GLY A 655 -20.30 -51.94 28.02
CA GLY A 655 -20.24 -51.47 26.66
C GLY A 655 -20.11 -49.96 26.66
N THR A 656 -18.90 -49.43 26.39
CA THR A 656 -18.76 -48.01 26.05
C THR A 656 -19.24 -47.80 24.62
N ARG A 657 -20.36 -47.21 24.45
CA ARG A 657 -20.87 -46.83 23.12
C ARG A 657 -20.46 -45.39 22.85
N THR A 658 -19.46 -45.18 22.00
CA THR A 658 -19.11 -43.88 21.51
C THR A 658 -20.00 -43.54 20.32
N GLN A 659 -20.91 -42.61 20.50
CA GLN A 659 -21.77 -42.13 19.42
C GLN A 659 -21.16 -40.81 18.92
N ALA A 660 -20.70 -40.78 17.67
CA ALA A 660 -20.30 -39.57 17.01
C ALA A 660 -21.50 -38.86 16.39
N SER A 661 -21.84 -37.67 16.84
CA SER A 661 -22.83 -36.82 16.20
C SER A 661 -22.10 -35.76 15.37
N ILE A 662 -22.52 -35.56 14.12
CA ILE A 662 -22.05 -34.47 13.29
C ILE A 662 -22.96 -33.29 13.56
N LYS A 663 -22.41 -32.23 14.13
CA LYS A 663 -23.07 -30.94 14.29
C LYS A 663 -22.58 -30.01 13.21
N VAL A 664 -23.49 -29.44 12.45
CA VAL A 664 -23.16 -28.37 11.49
C VAL A 664 -23.27 -27.06 12.24
N GLU A 665 -22.17 -26.35 12.36
CA GLU A 665 -22.15 -24.95 12.83
C GLU A 665 -22.32 -24.06 11.61
N ALA A 666 -23.58 -23.64 11.39
CA ALA A 666 -23.94 -22.76 10.27
C ALA A 666 -23.44 -21.32 10.50
N HIS A 667 -23.15 -20.63 9.41
CA HIS A 667 -22.86 -19.18 9.36
C HIS A 667 -21.63 -18.73 10.14
N GLN A 668 -20.59 -19.56 10.18
CA GLN A 668 -19.28 -19.11 10.67
C GLN A 668 -18.59 -18.22 9.62
N PRO A 669 -17.86 -17.17 10.01
CA PRO A 669 -17.04 -16.42 9.06
C PRO A 669 -16.08 -17.38 8.34
N ILE A 670 -15.98 -17.28 7.02
CA ILE A 670 -15.05 -18.12 6.23
C ILE A 670 -13.59 -17.88 6.68
N ILE A 671 -13.28 -16.68 7.16
CA ILE A 671 -12.02 -16.30 7.80
C ILE A 671 -12.37 -15.64 9.14
N SER A 672 -11.82 -16.13 10.24
CA SER A 672 -11.97 -15.49 11.55
C SER A 672 -10.96 -14.37 11.75
N ASP A 673 -11.32 -13.37 12.57
CA ASP A 673 -10.43 -12.27 12.97
C ASP A 673 -9.13 -12.81 13.58
N GLU A 674 -9.21 -13.83 14.43
CA GLU A 674 -8.06 -14.51 15.02
C GLU A 674 -7.10 -15.04 13.95
N THR A 675 -7.65 -15.60 12.86
CA THR A 675 -6.85 -16.12 11.75
C THR A 675 -6.04 -15.00 11.09
N ILE A 676 -6.66 -13.83 10.86
CA ILE A 676 -5.99 -12.66 10.30
C ILE A 676 -4.93 -12.12 11.27
N MET A 677 -5.28 -11.95 12.55
CA MET A 677 -4.36 -11.41 13.56
C MET A 677 -3.15 -12.31 13.84
N THR A 678 -3.22 -13.57 13.47
CA THR A 678 -2.15 -14.56 13.67
C THR A 678 -1.45 -14.96 12.36
N LEU A 679 -1.66 -14.23 11.26
CA LEU A 679 -0.96 -14.45 9.99
C LEU A 679 0.55 -14.40 10.15
N PRO A 680 1.31 -15.32 9.55
CA PRO A 680 2.76 -15.20 9.42
C PRO A 680 3.15 -14.00 8.56
N LYS A 681 4.40 -13.53 8.71
CA LYS A 681 4.97 -12.49 7.83
C LYS A 681 4.95 -12.95 6.38
N GLY A 682 4.70 -12.02 5.47
CA GLY A 682 4.69 -12.28 4.03
C GLY A 682 3.47 -13.05 3.55
N GLN A 683 2.40 -13.15 4.36
CA GLN A 683 1.13 -13.74 3.95
C GLN A 683 0.00 -12.73 4.07
N ALA A 684 -1.00 -12.86 3.19
CA ALA A 684 -2.20 -12.05 3.20
C ALA A 684 -3.42 -12.85 2.74
N PHE A 685 -4.59 -12.40 3.14
CA PHE A 685 -5.82 -12.67 2.41
C PHE A 685 -6.10 -11.51 1.46
N ALA A 686 -6.54 -11.82 0.24
CA ALA A 686 -6.92 -10.82 -0.74
C ALA A 686 -8.35 -11.08 -1.21
N TYR A 687 -9.16 -10.04 -1.18
CA TYR A 687 -10.52 -10.03 -1.73
C TYR A 687 -10.52 -9.15 -2.97
N ILE A 688 -10.45 -9.79 -4.14
CA ILE A 688 -10.22 -9.14 -5.43
C ILE A 688 -11.57 -8.86 -6.08
N ASN A 689 -11.76 -7.61 -6.52
CA ASN A 689 -12.98 -7.13 -7.17
C ASN A 689 -14.25 -7.50 -6.38
N ARG A 690 -14.15 -7.52 -5.04
CA ARG A 690 -15.21 -7.91 -4.10
C ARG A 690 -15.92 -9.24 -4.45
N ASN A 691 -15.21 -10.13 -5.09
CA ASN A 691 -15.78 -11.41 -5.56
C ASN A 691 -14.88 -12.61 -5.23
N LYS A 692 -13.57 -12.51 -5.48
CA LYS A 692 -12.66 -13.64 -5.36
C LYS A 692 -11.81 -13.53 -4.11
N LEU A 693 -12.01 -14.43 -3.15
CA LEU A 693 -11.18 -14.54 -1.96
C LEU A 693 -9.98 -15.46 -2.24
N VAL A 694 -8.78 -14.98 -1.96
CA VAL A 694 -7.51 -15.68 -2.22
C VAL A 694 -6.64 -15.59 -0.98
N LYS A 695 -5.97 -16.66 -0.61
CA LYS A 695 -4.88 -16.62 0.35
C LYS A 695 -3.56 -16.51 -0.40
N LEU A 696 -2.74 -15.52 -0.06
CA LEU A 696 -1.51 -15.17 -0.75
C LEU A 696 -0.29 -15.34 0.14
N ARG A 697 0.84 -15.59 -0.50
CA ARG A 697 2.17 -15.56 0.08
C ARG A 697 3.11 -14.79 -0.84
N PHE A 698 3.88 -13.87 -0.24
CA PHE A 698 4.79 -12.99 -0.96
C PHE A 698 6.22 -13.50 -0.93
N PRO A 699 7.04 -13.26 -1.96
CA PRO A 699 8.45 -13.59 -1.97
C PRO A 699 9.24 -12.70 -1.01
N ILE A 700 10.41 -13.16 -0.61
CA ILE A 700 11.49 -12.26 -0.20
C ILE A 700 12.14 -11.80 -1.49
N LEU A 701 12.02 -10.51 -1.79
CA LEU A 701 12.50 -9.93 -3.03
C LEU A 701 13.95 -9.50 -2.88
N HIS A 702 14.77 -9.90 -3.83
CA HIS A 702 16.16 -9.48 -3.96
C HIS A 702 16.33 -8.70 -5.26
N ASP A 703 17.25 -7.76 -5.23
CA ASP A 703 17.61 -7.05 -6.44
C ASP A 703 18.44 -7.93 -7.40
N ALA A 704 18.13 -7.84 -8.69
CA ALA A 704 18.85 -8.57 -9.75
C ALA A 704 20.28 -8.03 -9.96
N ALA A 705 20.54 -6.76 -9.63
CA ALA A 705 21.82 -6.09 -9.86
C ALA A 705 22.88 -6.31 -8.75
N GLY A 706 22.52 -7.01 -7.65
CA GLY A 706 23.45 -7.34 -6.55
C GLY A 706 23.54 -6.29 -5.43
N ALA A 707 24.13 -6.66 -4.33
CA ALA A 707 24.03 -6.23 -2.94
C ALA A 707 24.25 -4.73 -2.57
N GLU A 708 24.38 -3.79 -3.47
CA GLU A 708 24.62 -2.37 -3.15
C GLU A 708 23.40 -1.47 -3.34
N VAL A 709 22.29 -2.01 -3.81
CA VAL A 709 21.05 -1.27 -4.01
C VAL A 709 20.39 -1.01 -2.65
N GLY A 710 20.10 0.27 -2.38
CA GLY A 710 19.63 0.73 -1.08
C GLY A 710 20.71 1.43 -0.25
N ASN A 711 21.95 1.49 -0.70
CA ASN A 711 22.94 2.36 -0.10
C ASN A 711 22.66 3.81 -0.54
N ALA A 712 22.24 4.66 0.42
CA ALA A 712 21.94 6.07 0.20
C ALA A 712 23.06 6.82 -0.56
N GLU A 713 24.31 6.56 -0.22
CA GLU A 713 25.45 7.22 -0.84
C GLU A 713 25.57 6.90 -2.34
N VAL A 714 25.32 5.65 -2.73
CA VAL A 714 25.36 5.23 -4.13
C VAL A 714 24.25 5.90 -4.92
N ILE A 715 23.01 5.85 -4.40
CA ILE A 715 21.86 6.46 -5.07
C ILE A 715 22.05 7.96 -5.23
N TYR A 716 22.46 8.65 -4.17
CA TYR A 716 22.68 10.10 -4.21
C TYR A 716 23.82 10.49 -5.15
N ARG A 717 24.89 9.71 -5.22
CA ARG A 717 25.97 9.90 -6.19
C ARG A 717 25.46 9.77 -7.63
N GLU A 718 24.72 8.70 -7.93
CA GLU A 718 24.18 8.47 -9.27
C GLU A 718 23.19 9.57 -9.69
N LEU A 719 22.34 10.03 -8.79
CA LEU A 719 21.43 11.16 -9.05
C LEU A 719 22.21 12.47 -9.31
N ARG A 720 23.26 12.77 -8.54
CA ARG A 720 24.13 13.92 -8.81
C ARG A 720 24.83 13.84 -10.16
N GLU A 721 25.38 12.67 -10.51
CA GLU A 721 25.99 12.43 -11.82
C GLU A 721 24.98 12.62 -12.95
N ARG A 722 23.73 12.19 -12.77
CA ARG A 722 22.67 12.38 -13.76
C ARG A 722 22.37 13.87 -13.97
N ILE A 723 22.20 14.62 -12.88
CA ILE A 723 21.99 16.09 -12.95
C ILE A 723 23.17 16.78 -13.64
N ALA A 724 24.40 16.35 -13.33
CA ALA A 724 25.61 16.91 -13.96
C ALA A 724 25.70 16.58 -15.46
N ARG A 725 25.20 15.41 -15.92
CA ARG A 725 25.18 15.01 -17.34
C ARG A 725 24.08 15.69 -18.16
N ALA A 726 23.07 16.26 -17.52
CA ALA A 726 21.97 16.95 -18.21
C ALA A 726 22.41 18.31 -18.85
N THR A 727 23.63 18.35 -19.37
CA THR A 727 24.27 19.50 -20.04
C THR A 727 23.75 19.71 -21.45
#